data_a098190b7382e48cfdccaef681e55399
#
_entry.id   a098190b7382e48cfdccaef681e55399
#
_cell.length_a   1.000
_cell.length_b   1.000
_cell.length_c   1.000
_cell.angle_alpha   90.00
_cell.angle_beta   90.00
_cell.angle_gamma   90.00
#
_symmetry.space_group_name_H-M   'P 1'
#
loop_
_entity.id
_entity.type
_entity.pdbx_description
1 polymer ?
#
loop_
_entity_poly.entity_id
_entity_poly.type
_entity_poly.pdbx_seq_one_letter_code
_entity_poly.pdbx_strand_id
1 'polypeptide(L)'
;MTPVFRASLLQACYAAALVSLSGTSSLYAQSGAGKVPWGAAPAIPVADAATPDADRAASYYHYGLARIYEDEASSNGRQDLATQAIEQYKLALDADPSSRELQDGLANLYFKLGRIREAVSAAQDQVAKHPDDVDAHILLGRVYLRSLGDGQGPQSNDMLQASIKEYEKIAQLKPDDLETHLLLGQLYGLDHDSAKAEQQFKIAQRIDSGSEEVVLSMARLYTEQGDLTKAAKVIADVSVDDRSARMDFALAGIYDQLKKPKEAAEAYRAALEQDPDNTDAKRGLGNALVADGQTDAAAKVFADLLATDPQDAQSLIREADLQRQQGHYEQALSTLKKASALVSDNLELEYNEALCYDALGQYDDAIRTLKGMLVATLAPDGKYSDQDRSNRTLFLDRLGIVENEAGNTAAAVDAYQQMIALGGESAARGSDGLVDTYRDAHDWAAATKAAADAAKALPDNHEVQLAYARQLSDTGKLEQGIKLAEAQLKNGPGDREVYFTIADIDVRAKRWKDASVALDKVEALSTKPEDKAFLYYYRGSVAERQKLFDQAEVEFKKGLLIDPQSAAIDNDYGYMLADRGVRLDEAVAMIKKAVTFDPQNGAYLDSLAWAYYKQGQYALAEDYERKAVARMGTDPAVLDHLGEIYAKSGKLQMAVTEWQKSVAEYATSLPPEADPEDVAKVQHKLEGARVKLAHLNAAPGK
;
A
#
# COMPACT_ATOMS: atom_id res chain seq x y z
N MET A 1 4.96 -32.89 -4.54
CA MET A 1 5.82 -31.80 -4.02
C MET A 1 6.23 -30.81 -5.11
N THR A 2 5.31 -30.27 -5.86
CA THR A 2 5.69 -29.47 -7.03
C THR A 2 4.85 -28.23 -7.34
N PRO A 3 3.65 -28.01 -6.79
CA PRO A 3 2.98 -26.70 -6.91
C PRO A 3 3.51 -25.65 -5.92
N VAL A 4 4.17 -26.07 -4.84
CA VAL A 4 4.61 -25.21 -3.72
C VAL A 4 5.60 -24.11 -4.15
N PHE A 5 6.35 -24.35 -5.21
CA PHE A 5 7.41 -23.42 -5.65
C PHE A 5 6.90 -22.12 -6.28
N ARG A 6 5.68 -22.10 -6.81
CA ARG A 6 5.16 -20.91 -7.51
C ARG A 6 4.29 -20.00 -6.65
N ALA A 7 3.56 -20.56 -5.69
CA ALA A 7 2.70 -19.78 -4.83
C ALA A 7 3.49 -18.84 -3.88
N SER A 8 4.63 -19.29 -3.36
CA SER A 8 5.40 -18.49 -2.39
C SER A 8 6.19 -17.32 -3.00
N LEU A 9 6.61 -17.40 -4.26
CA LEU A 9 7.30 -16.28 -4.93
C LEU A 9 6.32 -15.19 -5.37
N LEU A 10 5.11 -15.56 -5.76
CA LEU A 10 4.06 -14.62 -6.16
C LEU A 10 3.43 -13.91 -4.97
N GLN A 11 3.31 -14.57 -3.82
CA GLN A 11 2.67 -13.97 -2.62
C GLN A 11 3.57 -12.98 -1.87
N ALA A 12 4.89 -13.14 -1.88
CA ALA A 12 5.81 -12.14 -1.31
C ALA A 12 5.74 -10.78 -2.03
N CYS A 13 5.40 -10.77 -3.33
CA CYS A 13 5.15 -9.54 -4.09
C CYS A 13 3.75 -8.94 -3.80
N TYR A 14 2.77 -9.74 -3.34
CA TYR A 14 1.40 -9.28 -3.11
C TYR A 14 1.25 -8.40 -1.87
N ALA A 15 1.98 -8.66 -0.80
CA ALA A 15 1.95 -7.81 0.39
C ALA A 15 2.49 -6.39 0.11
N ALA A 16 3.38 -6.24 -0.87
CA ALA A 16 3.92 -4.94 -1.26
C ALA A 16 3.00 -4.15 -2.21
N ALA A 17 2.15 -4.81 -2.99
CA ALA A 17 1.27 -4.15 -3.96
C ALA A 17 0.00 -3.56 -3.33
N LEU A 18 -0.52 -4.15 -2.24
CA LEU A 18 -1.71 -3.64 -1.53
C LEU A 18 -1.45 -2.35 -0.74
N VAL A 19 -0.19 -2.08 -0.36
CA VAL A 19 0.18 -0.82 0.31
C VAL A 19 0.20 0.37 -0.67
N SER A 20 0.23 0.13 -1.98
CA SER A 20 0.23 1.21 -2.99
C SER A 20 -1.16 1.72 -3.39
N LEU A 21 -2.25 1.06 -3.00
CA LEU A 21 -3.63 1.50 -3.28
C LEU A 21 -4.14 2.61 -2.35
N SER A 22 -3.45 2.86 -1.21
CA SER A 22 -3.85 3.88 -0.23
C SER A 22 -3.10 5.23 -0.35
N GLY A 23 -2.32 5.43 -1.39
CA GLY A 23 -1.32 6.51 -1.49
C GLY A 23 -1.73 7.78 -2.22
N THR A 24 -2.93 7.93 -2.76
CA THR A 24 -3.35 9.19 -3.40
C THR A 24 -4.75 9.61 -3.01
N SER A 25 -5.06 9.57 -1.73
CA SER A 25 -6.10 10.45 -1.21
C SER A 25 -5.49 11.84 -1.18
N SER A 26 -5.81 12.62 -2.20
CA SER A 26 -5.52 14.03 -2.29
C SER A 26 -5.73 14.69 -0.93
N LEU A 27 -4.67 15.24 -0.35
CA LEU A 27 -4.70 16.29 0.65
C LEU A 27 -5.28 17.58 0.01
N TYR A 28 -6.46 17.50 -0.53
CA TYR A 28 -7.35 18.62 -0.63
C TYR A 28 -8.27 18.55 0.60
N ALA A 29 -7.70 18.98 1.73
CA ALA A 29 -8.52 19.45 2.81
C ALA A 29 -9.47 20.50 2.19
N GLN A 30 -10.74 20.20 2.17
CA GLN A 30 -11.75 21.24 2.10
C GLN A 30 -11.38 22.23 3.22
N SER A 31 -10.92 23.41 2.82
CA SER A 31 -10.88 24.55 3.69
C SER A 31 -12.33 24.90 4.02
N GLY A 32 -12.88 24.18 4.98
CA GLY A 32 -14.04 24.67 5.70
C GLY A 32 -13.59 25.98 6.30
N ALA A 33 -14.22 27.07 5.89
CA ALA A 33 -14.06 28.39 6.45
C ALA A 33 -14.42 28.33 7.96
N GLY A 34 -13.48 27.83 8.76
CA GLY A 34 -13.48 27.97 10.19
C GLY A 34 -13.26 29.45 10.49
N LYS A 35 -14.29 30.10 10.97
CA LYS A 35 -14.20 31.44 11.56
C LYS A 35 -13.08 31.40 12.59
N VAL A 36 -11.96 32.04 12.29
CA VAL A 36 -10.91 32.30 13.27
C VAL A 36 -11.54 33.22 14.34
N PRO A 37 -11.58 32.83 15.60
CA PRO A 37 -12.03 33.75 16.65
C PRO A 37 -10.99 34.88 16.74
N TRP A 38 -11.45 36.08 16.54
CA TRP A 38 -10.63 37.27 16.84
C TRP A 38 -10.24 37.22 18.33
N GLY A 39 -8.96 36.95 18.59
CA GLY A 39 -8.37 37.04 19.91
C GLY A 39 -8.52 38.44 20.48
N ALA A 40 -8.64 38.50 21.79
CA ALA A 40 -8.81 39.70 22.56
C ALA A 40 -7.81 40.78 22.15
N ALA A 41 -8.29 42.00 22.06
CA ALA A 41 -7.51 43.19 21.77
C ALA A 41 -6.28 43.28 22.65
N PRO A 42 -5.07 43.49 22.08
CA PRO A 42 -3.90 43.81 22.88
C PRO A 42 -4.05 45.20 23.53
N ALA A 43 -3.52 45.32 24.74
CA ALA A 43 -3.51 46.55 25.49
C ALA A 43 -2.84 47.68 24.71
N ILE A 44 -3.45 48.85 24.78
CA ILE A 44 -3.04 50.09 24.12
C ILE A 44 -1.60 50.45 24.57
N PRO A 45 -0.62 50.56 23.66
CA PRO A 45 0.66 51.18 23.99
C PRO A 45 0.48 52.68 24.09
N VAL A 46 1.05 53.24 25.11
CA VAL A 46 1.11 54.69 25.36
C VAL A 46 1.89 55.37 24.24
N ALA A 47 1.31 56.40 23.68
CA ALA A 47 1.79 57.20 22.56
C ALA A 47 3.23 57.68 22.72
N ASP A 48 4.07 57.45 21.70
CA ASP A 48 5.28 58.25 21.45
C ASP A 48 5.01 59.32 20.39
N ALA A 49 5.73 60.42 20.52
CA ALA A 49 5.39 61.76 20.13
C ALA A 49 5.26 62.09 18.63
N ALA A 50 4.29 62.97 18.35
CA ALA A 50 4.25 64.00 17.29
C ALA A 50 4.26 63.54 15.82
N THR A 51 3.10 63.05 15.39
CA THR A 51 2.56 63.35 14.07
C THR A 51 1.62 64.58 14.15
N PRO A 52 1.50 65.36 13.08
CA PRO A 52 0.58 66.52 13.08
C PRO A 52 -0.83 66.07 13.46
N ASP A 53 -1.53 66.84 14.27
CA ASP A 53 -2.80 66.53 14.90
C ASP A 53 -3.79 65.89 13.91
N ALA A 54 -3.94 64.59 14.01
CA ALA A 54 -5.05 63.91 13.34
C ALA A 54 -6.34 64.38 13.98
N ASP A 55 -7.27 64.90 13.19
CA ASP A 55 -8.60 65.29 13.72
C ASP A 55 -9.40 64.01 13.97
N ARG A 56 -9.07 63.32 15.07
CA ARG A 56 -9.71 62.07 15.45
C ARG A 56 -11.21 62.18 15.60
N ALA A 57 -11.73 63.35 15.96
CA ALA A 57 -13.19 63.53 16.07
C ALA A 57 -13.84 63.49 14.68
N ALA A 58 -13.26 64.18 13.70
CA ALA A 58 -13.72 64.12 12.32
C ALA A 58 -13.55 62.70 11.73
N SER A 59 -12.40 62.07 12.01
CA SER A 59 -12.15 60.71 11.55
C SER A 59 -13.18 59.70 12.07
N TYR A 60 -13.48 59.70 13.37
CA TYR A 60 -14.51 58.85 13.98
C TYR A 60 -15.92 59.14 13.46
N TYR A 61 -16.27 60.42 13.24
CA TYR A 61 -17.53 60.81 12.69
C TYR A 61 -17.75 60.23 11.26
N HIS A 62 -16.78 60.43 10.40
CA HIS A 62 -16.83 59.93 9.03
C HIS A 62 -16.77 58.41 8.99
N TYR A 63 -15.98 57.75 9.85
CA TYR A 63 -15.95 56.28 9.98
C TYR A 63 -17.32 55.72 10.38
N GLY A 64 -17.96 56.33 11.37
CA GLY A 64 -19.32 55.94 11.76
C GLY A 64 -20.32 56.02 10.64
N LEU A 65 -20.29 57.10 9.85
CA LEU A 65 -21.14 57.26 8.67
C LEU A 65 -20.79 56.24 7.60
N ALA A 66 -19.48 55.96 7.37
CA ALA A 66 -19.07 54.95 6.39
C ALA A 66 -19.60 53.58 6.74
N ARG A 67 -19.55 53.17 8.00
CA ARG A 67 -20.12 51.90 8.49
C ARG A 67 -21.62 51.80 8.31
N ILE A 68 -22.34 52.88 8.65
CA ILE A 68 -23.79 52.92 8.46
C ILE A 68 -24.19 52.76 6.96
N TYR A 69 -23.52 53.49 6.09
CA TYR A 69 -23.78 53.39 4.65
C TYR A 69 -23.35 52.01 4.08
N GLU A 70 -22.26 51.41 4.58
CA GLU A 70 -21.84 50.07 4.20
C GLU A 70 -22.87 49.02 4.59
N ASP A 71 -23.39 49.08 5.83
CA ASP A 71 -24.40 48.15 6.32
C ASP A 71 -25.71 48.27 5.58
N GLU A 72 -26.17 49.51 5.32
CA GLU A 72 -27.38 49.77 4.53
C GLU A 72 -27.21 49.36 3.05
N ALA A 73 -26.03 49.56 2.47
CA ALA A 73 -25.74 49.14 1.10
C ALA A 73 -25.76 47.60 0.98
N SER A 74 -25.20 46.93 1.96
CA SER A 74 -25.15 45.46 2.01
C SER A 74 -26.50 44.82 2.25
N SER A 75 -27.32 45.41 3.12
CA SER A 75 -28.65 44.90 3.50
C SER A 75 -29.70 45.13 2.42
N ASN A 76 -29.62 46.23 1.67
CA ASN A 76 -30.63 46.66 0.75
C ASN A 76 -30.22 46.62 -0.73
N GLY A 77 -28.99 46.17 -1.05
CA GLY A 77 -28.47 46.10 -2.43
C GLY A 77 -28.26 47.46 -3.10
N ARG A 78 -28.15 48.53 -2.33
CA ARG A 78 -28.11 49.93 -2.83
C ARG A 78 -26.69 50.37 -3.16
N GLN A 79 -26.35 50.39 -4.44
CA GLN A 79 -25.01 50.80 -4.92
C GLN A 79 -24.69 52.30 -4.68
N ASP A 80 -25.70 53.14 -4.60
CA ASP A 80 -25.55 54.56 -4.28
C ASP A 80 -25.01 54.77 -2.85
N LEU A 81 -25.50 54.00 -1.88
CA LEU A 81 -25.00 54.01 -0.49
C LEU A 81 -23.59 53.43 -0.37
N ALA A 82 -23.26 52.42 -1.18
CA ALA A 82 -21.88 51.88 -1.24
C ALA A 82 -20.91 52.99 -1.71
N THR A 83 -21.28 53.83 -2.66
CA THR A 83 -20.45 54.93 -3.10
C THR A 83 -20.30 55.99 -2.00
N GLN A 84 -21.38 56.29 -1.26
CA GLN A 84 -21.34 57.20 -0.11
C GLN A 84 -20.44 56.63 1.03
N ALA A 85 -20.51 55.34 1.28
CA ALA A 85 -19.62 54.68 2.24
C ALA A 85 -18.14 54.88 1.87
N ILE A 86 -17.77 54.68 0.59
CA ILE A 86 -16.41 54.93 0.09
C ILE A 86 -15.95 56.36 0.31
N GLU A 87 -16.82 57.36 0.03
CA GLU A 87 -16.49 58.75 0.24
C GLU A 87 -16.28 59.06 1.72
N GLN A 88 -17.12 58.52 2.59
CA GLN A 88 -16.96 58.69 4.02
C GLN A 88 -15.69 58.05 4.57
N TYR A 89 -15.30 56.84 4.11
CA TYR A 89 -14.02 56.23 4.45
C TYR A 89 -12.86 57.10 3.99
N LYS A 90 -12.91 57.73 2.81
CA LYS A 90 -11.88 58.65 2.33
C LYS A 90 -11.75 59.88 3.20
N LEU A 91 -12.90 60.50 3.58
CA LEU A 91 -12.91 61.65 4.48
C LEU A 91 -12.38 61.30 5.88
N ALA A 92 -12.68 60.09 6.37
CA ALA A 92 -12.10 59.59 7.62
C ALA A 92 -10.58 59.41 7.53
N LEU A 93 -10.07 58.93 6.40
CA LEU A 93 -8.63 58.77 6.11
C LEU A 93 -7.93 60.11 5.88
N ASP A 94 -8.61 61.11 5.30
CA ASP A 94 -8.04 62.47 5.18
C ASP A 94 -7.84 63.11 6.57
N ALA A 95 -8.74 62.79 7.54
CA ALA A 95 -8.67 63.25 8.91
C ALA A 95 -7.66 62.46 9.80
N ASP A 96 -7.49 61.15 9.52
CA ASP A 96 -6.48 60.28 10.16
C ASP A 96 -5.86 59.31 9.12
N PRO A 97 -4.85 59.75 8.36
CA PRO A 97 -4.25 58.97 7.30
C PRO A 97 -3.51 57.71 7.78
N SER A 98 -3.15 57.67 9.08
CA SER A 98 -2.39 56.58 9.67
C SER A 98 -3.26 55.43 10.20
N SER A 99 -4.59 55.58 10.18
CA SER A 99 -5.47 54.57 10.73
C SER A 99 -5.55 53.33 9.83
N ARG A 100 -4.93 52.22 10.28
CA ARG A 100 -5.04 50.91 9.62
C ARG A 100 -6.49 50.43 9.47
N GLU A 101 -7.29 50.63 10.48
CA GLU A 101 -8.69 50.18 10.49
C GLU A 101 -9.50 50.83 9.32
N LEU A 102 -9.23 52.12 9.08
CA LEU A 102 -9.87 52.83 7.96
C LEU A 102 -9.35 52.38 6.61
N GLN A 103 -8.05 52.12 6.48
CA GLN A 103 -7.45 51.60 5.23
C GLN A 103 -7.96 50.23 4.91
N ASP A 104 -7.95 49.31 5.87
CA ASP A 104 -8.48 47.96 5.72
C ASP A 104 -10.00 47.96 5.47
N GLY A 105 -10.76 48.85 6.14
CA GLY A 105 -12.18 49.02 5.93
C GLY A 105 -12.52 49.46 4.50
N LEU A 106 -11.83 50.46 3.99
CA LEU A 106 -11.99 50.93 2.61
C LEU A 106 -11.62 49.87 1.58
N ALA A 107 -10.48 49.17 1.78
CA ALA A 107 -10.08 48.10 0.91
C ALA A 107 -11.10 46.95 0.91
N ASN A 108 -11.59 46.55 2.08
CA ASN A 108 -12.64 45.53 2.24
C ASN A 108 -13.92 45.93 1.51
N LEU A 109 -14.35 47.20 1.60
CA LEU A 109 -15.52 47.69 0.91
C LEU A 109 -15.33 47.62 -0.62
N TYR A 110 -14.17 48.02 -1.14
CA TYR A 110 -13.86 47.88 -2.58
C TYR A 110 -13.94 46.44 -3.03
N PHE A 111 -13.41 45.45 -2.24
CA PHE A 111 -13.52 44.04 -2.57
C PHE A 111 -14.97 43.53 -2.56
N LYS A 112 -15.75 43.89 -1.54
CA LYS A 112 -17.19 43.53 -1.48
C LYS A 112 -17.96 44.01 -2.70
N LEU A 113 -17.57 45.15 -3.26
CA LEU A 113 -18.17 45.74 -4.43
C LEU A 113 -17.58 45.23 -5.76
N GLY A 114 -16.60 44.34 -5.73
CA GLY A 114 -15.89 43.86 -6.93
C GLY A 114 -15.03 44.96 -7.61
N ARG A 115 -14.75 46.05 -6.90
CA ARG A 115 -14.00 47.22 -7.41
C ARG A 115 -12.49 47.05 -7.10
N ILE A 116 -11.89 45.95 -7.60
CA ILE A 116 -10.50 45.54 -7.30
C ILE A 116 -9.51 46.60 -7.79
N ARG A 117 -9.74 47.18 -8.96
CA ARG A 117 -8.82 48.18 -9.52
C ARG A 117 -8.71 49.43 -8.66
N GLU A 118 -9.84 49.87 -8.09
CA GLU A 118 -9.87 51.02 -7.19
C GLU A 118 -9.21 50.71 -5.84
N ALA A 119 -9.33 49.47 -5.33
CA ALA A 119 -8.63 49.07 -4.16
C ALA A 119 -7.09 49.12 -4.36
N VAL A 120 -6.61 48.56 -5.48
CA VAL A 120 -5.20 48.58 -5.86
C VAL A 120 -4.72 50.03 -6.03
N SER A 121 -5.46 50.89 -6.77
CA SER A 121 -5.06 52.27 -6.98
C SER A 121 -4.96 53.07 -5.67
N ALA A 122 -5.94 52.88 -4.77
CA ALA A 122 -5.89 53.56 -3.46
C ALA A 122 -4.70 53.16 -2.62
N ALA A 123 -4.35 51.85 -2.58
CA ALA A 123 -3.18 51.36 -1.87
C ALA A 123 -1.88 51.83 -2.54
N GLN A 124 -1.79 51.81 -3.87
CA GLN A 124 -0.65 52.36 -4.61
C GLN A 124 -0.41 53.86 -4.34
N ASP A 125 -1.48 54.65 -4.24
CA ASP A 125 -1.39 56.06 -3.90
C ASP A 125 -0.79 56.27 -2.51
N GLN A 126 -1.07 55.38 -1.55
CA GLN A 126 -0.50 55.45 -0.20
C GLN A 126 1.02 55.15 -0.24
N VAL A 127 1.43 54.06 -0.91
CA VAL A 127 2.86 53.74 -1.11
C VAL A 127 3.59 54.89 -1.85
N ALA A 128 2.97 55.49 -2.85
CA ALA A 128 3.57 56.60 -3.59
C ALA A 128 3.80 57.84 -2.70
N LYS A 129 2.87 58.12 -1.77
CA LYS A 129 3.02 59.25 -0.81
C LYS A 129 4.03 58.89 0.30
N HIS A 130 4.15 57.67 0.68
CA HIS A 130 4.96 57.19 1.80
C HIS A 130 5.79 55.97 1.42
N PRO A 131 6.84 56.10 0.58
CA PRO A 131 7.57 54.98 -0.05
C PRO A 131 8.43 54.13 0.89
N ASP A 132 8.61 54.56 2.13
CA ASP A 132 9.30 53.82 3.19
C ASP A 132 8.37 53.47 4.36
N ASP A 133 7.06 53.66 4.18
CA ASP A 133 6.05 53.27 5.16
C ASP A 133 5.73 51.78 5.01
N VAL A 134 6.12 51.00 6.00
CA VAL A 134 5.88 49.54 6.05
C VAL A 134 4.40 49.21 5.99
N ASP A 135 3.57 49.98 6.68
CA ASP A 135 2.12 49.72 6.76
C ASP A 135 1.43 49.95 5.39
N ALA A 136 1.90 50.96 4.64
CA ALA A 136 1.42 51.19 3.28
C ALA A 136 1.79 50.01 2.32
N HIS A 137 3.01 49.48 2.43
CA HIS A 137 3.45 48.31 1.68
C HIS A 137 2.69 47.03 2.08
N ILE A 138 2.44 46.82 3.41
CA ILE A 138 1.62 45.71 3.88
C ILE A 138 0.21 45.79 3.30
N LEU A 139 -0.42 46.98 3.32
CA LEU A 139 -1.75 47.17 2.75
C LEU A 139 -1.77 46.79 1.26
N LEU A 140 -0.82 47.33 0.50
CA LEU A 140 -0.74 47.08 -0.95
C LEU A 140 -0.47 45.59 -1.25
N GLY A 141 0.45 44.96 -0.52
CA GLY A 141 0.74 43.54 -0.63
C GLY A 141 -0.49 42.66 -0.35
N ARG A 142 -1.24 42.97 0.72
CA ARG A 142 -2.52 42.29 1.05
C ARG A 142 -3.59 42.49 -0.03
N VAL A 143 -3.69 43.71 -0.57
CA VAL A 143 -4.63 44.01 -1.67
C VAL A 143 -4.33 43.16 -2.89
N TYR A 144 -3.04 43.01 -3.24
CA TYR A 144 -2.63 42.14 -4.33
C TYR A 144 -2.95 40.67 -4.04
N LEU A 145 -2.64 40.16 -2.83
CA LEU A 145 -2.96 38.78 -2.44
C LEU A 145 -4.46 38.48 -2.52
N ARG A 146 -5.27 39.40 -1.98
CA ARG A 146 -6.72 39.24 -2.02
C ARG A 146 -7.29 39.31 -3.44
N SER A 147 -6.56 39.94 -4.35
CA SER A 147 -6.94 40.04 -5.78
C SER A 147 -6.57 38.79 -6.57
N LEU A 148 -5.83 37.82 -6.01
CA LEU A 148 -5.52 36.56 -6.68
C LEU A 148 -6.77 35.75 -7.02
N GLY A 149 -7.83 35.85 -6.21
CA GLY A 149 -9.09 35.11 -6.42
C GLY A 149 -8.87 33.58 -6.47
N ASP A 150 -9.90 32.86 -6.88
CA ASP A 150 -9.83 31.40 -7.09
C ASP A 150 -9.33 31.04 -8.51
N GLY A 151 -8.84 32.02 -9.30
CA GLY A 151 -8.52 31.85 -10.71
C GLY A 151 -7.04 31.62 -11.01
N GLN A 152 -6.74 30.53 -11.70
CA GLN A 152 -5.45 30.33 -12.37
C GLN A 152 -5.50 31.09 -13.73
N GLY A 153 -4.79 32.21 -13.84
CA GLY A 153 -4.72 32.98 -15.08
C GLY A 153 -3.58 34.01 -15.08
N PRO A 154 -3.24 34.61 -16.22
CA PRO A 154 -2.16 35.59 -16.32
C PRO A 154 -2.28 36.75 -15.31
N GLN A 155 -3.49 37.20 -15.03
CA GLN A 155 -3.75 38.26 -14.05
C GLN A 155 -3.43 37.86 -12.61
N SER A 156 -3.66 36.60 -12.24
CA SER A 156 -3.28 36.08 -10.91
C SER A 156 -1.78 36.09 -10.73
N ASN A 157 -1.03 35.71 -11.77
CA ASN A 157 0.43 35.73 -11.71
C ASN A 157 0.97 37.16 -11.55
N ASP A 158 0.44 38.14 -12.29
CA ASP A 158 0.85 39.55 -12.17
C ASP A 158 0.60 40.09 -10.75
N MET A 159 -0.53 39.72 -10.12
CA MET A 159 -0.85 40.11 -8.75
C MET A 159 0.05 39.42 -7.72
N LEU A 160 0.40 38.14 -7.94
CA LEU A 160 1.36 37.41 -7.10
C LEU A 160 2.73 38.10 -7.14
N GLN A 161 3.24 38.38 -8.32
CA GLN A 161 4.53 39.06 -8.51
C GLN A 161 4.53 40.47 -7.87
N ALA A 162 3.42 41.21 -8.04
CA ALA A 162 3.25 42.52 -7.41
C ALA A 162 3.25 42.41 -5.88
N SER A 163 2.58 41.40 -5.31
CA SER A 163 2.60 41.15 -3.88
C SER A 163 4.00 40.82 -3.38
N ILE A 164 4.69 39.88 -4.05
CA ILE A 164 6.08 39.51 -3.72
C ILE A 164 6.96 40.78 -3.62
N LYS A 165 6.85 41.67 -4.61
CA LYS A 165 7.63 42.90 -4.64
C LYS A 165 7.39 43.82 -3.45
N GLU A 166 6.15 43.94 -3.02
CA GLU A 166 5.82 44.75 -1.82
C GLU A 166 6.41 44.10 -0.55
N TYR A 167 6.28 42.78 -0.37
CA TYR A 167 6.86 42.09 0.77
C TYR A 167 8.39 42.04 0.72
N GLU A 168 9.04 42.00 -0.45
CA GLU A 168 10.48 42.22 -0.59
C GLU A 168 10.90 43.59 -0.07
N LYS A 169 10.11 44.63 -0.37
CA LYS A 169 10.39 45.99 0.16
C LYS A 169 10.21 46.04 1.66
N ILE A 170 9.21 45.37 2.24
CA ILE A 170 9.02 45.26 3.67
C ILE A 170 10.23 44.55 4.32
N ALA A 171 10.70 43.45 3.76
CA ALA A 171 11.88 42.72 4.23
C ALA A 171 13.17 43.57 4.20
N GLN A 172 13.29 44.51 3.25
CA GLN A 172 14.40 45.48 3.22
C GLN A 172 14.28 46.52 4.32
N LEU A 173 13.05 46.98 4.63
CA LEU A 173 12.79 47.97 5.66
C LEU A 173 12.84 47.36 7.08
N LYS A 174 12.43 46.09 7.21
CA LYS A 174 12.39 45.31 8.45
C LYS A 174 13.03 43.93 8.24
N PRO A 175 14.38 43.83 8.22
CA PRO A 175 15.07 42.57 7.87
C PRO A 175 14.95 41.46 8.92
N ASP A 176 14.48 41.78 10.16
CA ASP A 176 14.30 40.80 11.23
C ASP A 176 12.81 40.52 11.54
N ASP A 177 11.93 40.82 10.58
CA ASP A 177 10.50 40.56 10.74
C ASP A 177 10.16 39.14 10.30
N LEU A 178 9.88 38.27 11.29
CA LEU A 178 9.59 36.84 11.09
C LEU A 178 8.42 36.63 10.12
N GLU A 179 7.31 37.37 10.34
CA GLU A 179 6.06 37.21 9.56
C GLU A 179 6.28 37.54 8.09
N THR A 180 7.05 38.59 7.81
CA THR A 180 7.41 38.99 6.43
C THR A 180 8.19 37.89 5.70
N HIS A 181 9.22 37.33 6.34
CA HIS A 181 10.04 36.29 5.73
C HIS A 181 9.29 34.97 5.55
N LEU A 182 8.44 34.62 6.53
CA LEU A 182 7.56 33.47 6.40
C LEU A 182 6.59 33.61 5.23
N LEU A 183 5.94 34.77 5.11
CA LEU A 183 5.00 35.05 4.02
C LEU A 183 5.70 35.09 2.66
N LEU A 184 6.89 35.72 2.58
CA LEU A 184 7.69 35.71 1.35
C LEU A 184 8.06 34.28 0.93
N GLY A 185 8.44 33.44 1.88
CA GLY A 185 8.71 32.04 1.60
C GLY A 185 7.49 31.31 0.99
N GLN A 186 6.31 31.54 1.57
CA GLN A 186 5.06 30.99 1.06
C GLN A 186 4.71 31.52 -0.33
N LEU A 187 4.89 32.83 -0.57
CA LEU A 187 4.63 33.48 -1.86
C LEU A 187 5.56 32.97 -2.96
N TYR A 188 6.85 32.82 -2.66
CA TYR A 188 7.79 32.20 -3.59
C TYR A 188 7.48 30.71 -3.87
N GLY A 189 6.94 30.00 -2.86
CA GLY A 189 6.42 28.66 -3.07
C GLY A 189 5.27 28.63 -4.09
N LEU A 190 4.33 29.56 -3.97
CA LEU A 190 3.22 29.73 -4.94
C LEU A 190 3.71 30.14 -6.34
N ASP A 191 4.81 30.91 -6.41
CA ASP A 191 5.48 31.31 -7.64
C ASP A 191 6.37 30.22 -8.24
N HIS A 192 6.42 29.04 -7.60
CA HIS A 192 7.30 27.93 -7.95
C HIS A 192 8.82 28.26 -7.91
N ASP A 193 9.21 29.37 -7.26
CA ASP A 193 10.62 29.71 -7.02
C ASP A 193 11.07 29.10 -5.67
N SER A 194 11.26 27.79 -5.69
CA SER A 194 11.63 27.02 -4.51
C SER A 194 12.95 27.47 -3.90
N ALA A 195 13.88 28.01 -4.70
CA ALA A 195 15.18 28.46 -4.19
C ALA A 195 15.03 29.73 -3.32
N LYS A 196 14.23 30.69 -3.79
CA LYS A 196 13.95 31.89 -2.99
C LYS A 196 13.06 31.58 -1.80
N ALA A 197 12.07 30.68 -1.93
CA ALA A 197 11.27 30.21 -0.82
C ALA A 197 12.14 29.65 0.30
N GLU A 198 13.05 28.73 -0.01
CA GLU A 198 14.00 28.16 0.95
C GLU A 198 14.89 29.24 1.59
N GLN A 199 15.36 30.21 0.82
CA GLN A 199 16.16 31.32 1.34
C GLN A 199 15.37 32.12 2.39
N GLN A 200 14.12 32.47 2.11
CA GLN A 200 13.29 33.25 3.03
C GLN A 200 12.96 32.45 4.31
N PHE A 201 12.59 31.17 4.18
CA PHE A 201 12.36 30.31 5.34
C PHE A 201 13.63 30.13 6.18
N LYS A 202 14.82 30.05 5.60
CA LYS A 202 16.09 30.03 6.36
C LYS A 202 16.38 31.35 7.09
N ILE A 203 15.93 32.48 6.57
CA ILE A 203 16.00 33.75 7.28
C ILE A 203 15.02 33.71 8.47
N ALA A 204 13.76 33.30 8.23
CA ALA A 204 12.75 33.14 9.25
C ALA A 204 13.22 32.20 10.38
N GLN A 205 13.81 31.05 10.03
CA GLN A 205 14.37 30.09 10.98
C GLN A 205 15.52 30.66 11.84
N ARG A 206 16.32 31.57 11.30
CA ARG A 206 17.38 32.25 12.07
C ARG A 206 16.83 33.28 13.04
N ILE A 207 15.69 33.89 12.72
CA ILE A 207 15.01 34.85 13.58
C ILE A 207 14.35 34.12 14.75
N ASP A 208 13.62 33.02 14.44
CA ASP A 208 13.01 32.12 15.42
C ASP A 208 13.16 30.67 14.98
N SER A 209 14.10 29.97 15.58
CA SER A 209 14.40 28.58 15.29
C SER A 209 13.34 27.60 15.80
N GLY A 210 12.51 28.02 16.75
CA GLY A 210 11.44 27.24 17.38
C GLY A 210 10.05 27.49 16.78
N SER A 211 9.94 28.40 15.80
CA SER A 211 8.65 28.72 15.19
C SER A 211 8.08 27.50 14.46
N GLU A 212 6.97 26.97 14.99
CA GLU A 212 6.22 25.85 14.39
C GLU A 212 5.90 26.12 12.91
N GLU A 213 5.43 27.32 12.61
CA GLU A 213 4.98 27.68 11.28
C GLU A 213 6.12 27.69 10.25
N VAL A 214 7.31 28.14 10.66
CA VAL A 214 8.52 28.10 9.82
C VAL A 214 8.94 26.67 9.55
N VAL A 215 9.01 25.83 10.59
CA VAL A 215 9.41 24.44 10.49
C VAL A 215 8.46 23.66 9.57
N LEU A 216 7.15 23.80 9.76
CA LEU A 216 6.15 23.13 8.93
C LEU A 216 6.14 23.63 7.48
N SER A 217 6.34 24.95 7.25
CA SER A 217 6.43 25.52 5.91
C SER A 217 7.67 25.02 5.16
N MET A 218 8.81 24.91 5.85
CA MET A 218 10.04 24.33 5.26
C MET A 218 9.85 22.84 4.95
N ALA A 219 9.28 22.08 5.88
CA ALA A 219 9.01 20.65 5.65
C ALA A 219 8.07 20.44 4.45
N ARG A 220 7.03 21.26 4.34
CA ARG A 220 6.11 21.24 3.20
C ARG A 220 6.84 21.56 1.90
N LEU A 221 7.67 22.61 1.86
CA LEU A 221 8.46 22.98 0.68
C LEU A 221 9.32 21.80 0.20
N TYR A 222 10.03 21.13 1.10
CA TYR A 222 10.84 19.97 0.76
C TYR A 222 10.02 18.77 0.31
N THR A 223 8.83 18.57 0.90
CA THR A 223 7.89 17.54 0.46
C THR A 223 7.42 17.78 -0.98
N GLU A 224 7.07 19.02 -1.32
CA GLU A 224 6.67 19.44 -2.67
C GLU A 224 7.82 19.30 -3.70
N GLN A 225 9.07 19.43 -3.26
CA GLN A 225 10.26 19.15 -4.07
C GLN A 225 10.58 17.66 -4.21
N GLY A 226 9.89 16.78 -3.50
CA GLY A 226 10.17 15.35 -3.43
C GLY A 226 11.36 14.97 -2.54
N ASP A 227 11.96 15.93 -1.82
CA ASP A 227 13.07 15.67 -0.89
C ASP A 227 12.54 15.35 0.51
N LEU A 228 11.86 14.20 0.61
CA LEU A 228 11.23 13.74 1.86
C LEU A 228 12.23 13.58 3.00
N THR A 229 13.50 13.30 2.68
CA THR A 229 14.55 13.14 3.70
C THR A 229 14.86 14.48 4.37
N LYS A 230 14.95 15.57 3.60
CA LYS A 230 15.11 16.90 4.17
C LYS A 230 13.86 17.37 4.90
N ALA A 231 12.67 17.05 4.34
CA ALA A 231 11.41 17.38 5.00
C ALA A 231 11.33 16.76 6.41
N ALA A 232 11.61 15.46 6.53
CA ALA A 232 11.66 14.79 7.83
C ALA A 232 12.71 15.41 8.75
N LYS A 233 13.90 15.69 8.21
CA LYS A 233 15.02 16.22 9.00
C LYS A 233 14.69 17.57 9.63
N VAL A 234 14.06 18.49 8.91
CA VAL A 234 13.73 19.82 9.44
C VAL A 234 12.86 19.73 10.68
N ILE A 235 11.90 18.83 10.72
CA ILE A 235 11.06 18.62 11.90
C ILE A 235 11.83 17.84 12.97
N ALA A 236 12.58 16.81 12.58
CA ALA A 236 13.34 15.98 13.52
C ALA A 236 14.48 16.74 14.23
N ASP A 237 15.01 17.80 13.62
CA ASP A 237 16.04 18.67 14.23
C ASP A 237 15.47 19.55 15.39
N VAL A 238 14.13 19.68 15.47
CA VAL A 238 13.47 20.29 16.64
C VAL A 238 13.51 19.29 17.80
N SER A 239 13.84 19.77 19.00
CA SER A 239 13.82 18.93 20.22
C SER A 239 12.45 18.25 20.40
N VAL A 240 12.43 17.00 20.84
CA VAL A 240 11.18 16.26 21.05
C VAL A 240 10.23 16.99 22.00
N ASP A 241 10.78 17.59 23.04
CA ASP A 241 9.99 18.33 24.06
C ASP A 241 9.40 19.64 23.49
N ASP A 242 9.97 20.19 22.42
CA ASP A 242 9.55 21.45 21.79
C ASP A 242 8.65 21.22 20.55
N ARG A 243 8.47 19.98 20.14
CA ARG A 243 7.57 19.68 19.00
C ARG A 243 6.12 19.76 19.43
N SER A 244 5.31 20.36 18.58
CA SER A 244 3.86 20.32 18.74
C SER A 244 3.26 19.04 18.16
N ALA A 245 2.03 18.70 18.56
CA ALA A 245 1.27 17.60 17.97
C ALA A 245 1.17 17.71 16.45
N ARG A 246 1.09 18.92 15.89
CA ARG A 246 1.07 19.17 14.44
C ARG A 246 2.40 18.85 13.77
N MET A 247 3.52 19.17 14.43
CA MET A 247 4.86 18.81 13.94
C MET A 247 5.05 17.30 13.90
N ASP A 248 4.71 16.60 14.97
CA ASP A 248 4.85 15.15 15.05
C ASP A 248 3.89 14.45 14.08
N PHE A 249 2.67 14.93 13.90
CA PHE A 249 1.74 14.43 12.90
C PHE A 249 2.27 14.61 11.46
N ALA A 250 2.82 15.79 11.15
CA ALA A 250 3.44 16.05 9.86
C ALA A 250 4.67 15.15 9.61
N LEU A 251 5.51 14.96 10.64
CA LEU A 251 6.68 14.08 10.60
C LEU A 251 6.27 12.63 10.33
N ALA A 252 5.22 12.17 10.99
CA ALA A 252 4.67 10.84 10.80
C ALA A 252 4.22 10.62 9.34
N GLY A 253 3.47 11.57 8.77
CA GLY A 253 3.05 11.50 7.36
C GLY A 253 4.22 11.52 6.36
N ILE A 254 5.32 12.20 6.68
CA ILE A 254 6.53 12.17 5.86
C ILE A 254 7.23 10.81 5.98
N TYR A 255 7.28 10.20 7.18
CA TYR A 255 7.83 8.85 7.35
C TYR A 255 7.00 7.78 6.65
N ASP A 256 5.67 7.92 6.60
CA ASP A 256 4.82 7.04 5.78
C ASP A 256 5.20 7.11 4.29
N GLN A 257 5.41 8.31 3.76
CA GLN A 257 5.86 8.49 2.37
C GLN A 257 7.27 7.92 2.13
N LEU A 258 8.15 7.99 3.12
CA LEU A 258 9.49 7.39 3.10
C LEU A 258 9.49 5.87 3.27
N LYS A 259 8.32 5.24 3.47
CA LYS A 259 8.18 3.82 3.77
C LYS A 259 8.97 3.38 5.02
N LYS A 260 8.90 4.20 6.06
CA LYS A 260 9.49 3.99 7.37
C LYS A 260 8.40 3.83 8.43
N PRO A 261 7.71 2.67 8.44
CA PRO A 261 6.50 2.49 9.25
C PRO A 261 6.76 2.56 10.75
N LYS A 262 7.91 2.11 11.21
CA LYS A 262 8.27 2.16 12.63
C LYS A 262 8.40 3.60 13.11
N GLU A 263 9.19 4.40 12.38
CA GLU A 263 9.39 5.83 12.70
C GLU A 263 8.07 6.61 12.55
N ALA A 264 7.22 6.26 11.59
CA ALA A 264 5.89 6.84 11.45
C ALA A 264 5.01 6.54 12.67
N ALA A 265 4.97 5.28 13.13
CA ALA A 265 4.21 4.89 14.31
C ALA A 265 4.69 5.60 15.58
N GLU A 266 6.01 5.79 15.76
CA GLU A 266 6.58 6.55 16.88
C GLU A 266 6.14 8.02 16.83
N ALA A 267 6.18 8.67 15.67
CA ALA A 267 5.78 10.06 15.50
C ALA A 267 4.26 10.26 15.68
N TYR A 268 3.42 9.33 15.17
CA TYR A 268 1.97 9.37 15.45
C TYR A 268 1.65 9.22 16.93
N ARG A 269 2.37 8.36 17.67
CA ARG A 269 2.21 8.25 19.13
C ARG A 269 2.56 9.55 19.83
N ALA A 270 3.67 10.19 19.45
CA ALA A 270 4.06 11.48 20.02
C ALA A 270 2.99 12.56 19.76
N ALA A 271 2.41 12.61 18.57
CA ALA A 271 1.30 13.51 18.27
C ALA A 271 0.07 13.23 19.15
N LEU A 272 -0.25 11.95 19.39
CA LEU A 272 -1.40 11.53 20.21
C LEU A 272 -1.18 11.71 21.72
N GLU A 273 0.07 11.79 22.21
CA GLU A 273 0.35 12.15 23.60
C GLU A 273 -0.10 13.58 23.92
N GLN A 274 -0.03 14.47 22.93
CA GLN A 274 -0.41 15.87 23.07
C GLN A 274 -1.86 16.14 22.64
N ASP A 275 -2.35 15.42 21.61
CA ASP A 275 -3.73 15.51 21.08
C ASP A 275 -4.35 14.11 20.97
N PRO A 276 -4.83 13.55 22.10
CA PRO A 276 -5.37 12.19 22.16
C PRO A 276 -6.65 11.98 21.34
N ASP A 277 -7.35 13.05 20.97
CA ASP A 277 -8.62 12.96 20.24
C ASP A 277 -8.44 13.07 18.72
N ASN A 278 -7.23 13.22 18.23
CA ASN A 278 -6.91 13.33 16.82
C ASN A 278 -7.17 11.99 16.09
N THR A 279 -8.32 11.89 15.48
CA THR A 279 -8.76 10.69 14.73
C THR A 279 -7.86 10.37 13.54
N ASP A 280 -7.31 11.38 12.86
CA ASP A 280 -6.42 11.17 11.73
C ASP A 280 -5.08 10.63 12.19
N ALA A 281 -4.55 11.10 13.32
CA ALA A 281 -3.34 10.56 13.91
C ALA A 281 -3.54 9.12 14.41
N LYS A 282 -4.69 8.79 15.03
CA LYS A 282 -5.03 7.39 15.40
C LYS A 282 -5.08 6.49 14.17
N ARG A 283 -5.73 6.94 13.10
CA ARG A 283 -5.82 6.18 11.85
C ARG A 283 -4.44 5.99 11.20
N GLY A 284 -3.63 7.06 11.17
CA GLY A 284 -2.25 7.01 10.73
C GLY A 284 -1.40 6.01 11.55
N LEU A 285 -1.52 6.05 12.88
CA LEU A 285 -0.87 5.09 13.77
C LEU A 285 -1.29 3.65 13.45
N GLY A 286 -2.59 3.39 13.29
CA GLY A 286 -3.10 2.07 12.94
C GLY A 286 -2.48 1.55 11.62
N ASN A 287 -2.47 2.40 10.58
CA ASN A 287 -1.88 2.04 9.29
C ASN A 287 -0.36 1.81 9.36
N ALA A 288 0.36 2.66 10.09
CA ALA A 288 1.81 2.51 10.29
C ALA A 288 2.14 1.22 11.06
N LEU A 289 1.32 0.85 12.06
CA LEU A 289 1.47 -0.41 12.79
C LEU A 289 1.21 -1.65 11.91
N VAL A 290 0.22 -1.59 11.02
CA VAL A 290 0.00 -2.65 10.00
C VAL A 290 1.24 -2.80 9.12
N ALA A 291 1.78 -1.68 8.62
CA ALA A 291 2.95 -1.69 7.75
C ALA A 291 4.24 -2.16 8.46
N ASP A 292 4.32 -1.97 9.80
CA ASP A 292 5.42 -2.48 10.64
C ASP A 292 5.21 -3.93 11.11
N GLY A 293 4.11 -4.58 10.70
CA GLY A 293 3.77 -5.96 11.09
C GLY A 293 3.23 -6.12 12.52
N GLN A 294 2.93 -5.02 13.22
CA GLN A 294 2.38 -5.02 14.57
C GLN A 294 0.84 -5.16 14.55
N THR A 295 0.34 -6.24 13.96
CA THR A 295 -1.09 -6.46 13.67
C THR A 295 -1.98 -6.38 14.90
N ASP A 296 -1.55 -6.94 16.04
CA ASP A 296 -2.35 -6.91 17.28
C ASP A 296 -2.45 -5.49 17.87
N ALA A 297 -1.41 -4.68 17.73
CA ALA A 297 -1.43 -3.28 18.18
C ALA A 297 -2.31 -2.43 17.26
N ALA A 298 -2.24 -2.67 15.95
CA ALA A 298 -3.09 -2.02 14.96
C ALA A 298 -4.58 -2.32 15.20
N ALA A 299 -4.92 -3.59 15.46
CA ALA A 299 -6.28 -4.01 15.75
C ALA A 299 -6.87 -3.27 16.96
N LYS A 300 -6.09 -3.04 18.02
CA LYS A 300 -6.53 -2.25 19.18
C LYS A 300 -6.82 -0.81 18.80
N VAL A 301 -5.96 -0.19 17.99
CA VAL A 301 -6.16 1.22 17.56
C VAL A 301 -7.45 1.35 16.74
N PHE A 302 -7.71 0.44 15.79
CA PHE A 302 -8.93 0.49 15.00
C PHE A 302 -10.18 0.16 15.83
N ALA A 303 -10.07 -0.77 16.79
CA ALA A 303 -11.17 -1.06 17.73
C ALA A 303 -11.51 0.18 18.58
N ASP A 304 -10.53 0.94 19.07
CA ASP A 304 -10.74 2.19 19.82
C ASP A 304 -11.39 3.27 18.96
N LEU A 305 -10.98 3.40 17.67
CA LEU A 305 -11.64 4.29 16.71
C LEU A 305 -13.11 3.92 16.52
N LEU A 306 -13.40 2.64 16.29
CA LEU A 306 -14.76 2.13 16.09
C LEU A 306 -15.61 2.14 17.36
N ALA A 307 -15.01 2.11 18.54
CA ALA A 307 -15.72 2.35 19.79
C ALA A 307 -16.21 3.79 19.92
N THR A 308 -15.47 4.74 19.33
CA THR A 308 -15.82 6.18 19.30
C THR A 308 -16.79 6.49 18.17
N ASP A 309 -16.51 5.99 16.96
CA ASP A 309 -17.34 6.13 15.76
C ASP A 309 -17.56 4.77 15.08
N PRO A 310 -18.65 4.06 15.42
CA PRO A 310 -18.99 2.77 14.79
C PRO A 310 -19.31 2.85 13.28
N GLN A 311 -19.43 4.04 12.71
CA GLN A 311 -19.71 4.28 11.30
C GLN A 311 -18.47 4.80 10.54
N ASP A 312 -17.28 4.75 11.12
CA ASP A 312 -16.04 5.04 10.40
C ASP A 312 -15.73 3.90 9.41
N ALA A 313 -16.18 4.10 8.15
CA ALA A 313 -16.03 3.12 7.09
C ALA A 313 -14.55 2.74 6.83
N GLN A 314 -13.62 3.70 6.94
CA GLN A 314 -12.20 3.42 6.75
C GLN A 314 -11.65 2.50 7.83
N SER A 315 -11.96 2.77 9.09
CA SER A 315 -11.56 1.90 10.21
C SER A 315 -12.19 0.52 10.12
N LEU A 316 -13.46 0.41 9.67
CA LEU A 316 -14.10 -0.89 9.42
C LEU A 316 -13.37 -1.70 8.34
N ILE A 317 -12.95 -1.06 7.24
CA ILE A 317 -12.20 -1.74 6.17
C ILE A 317 -10.86 -2.24 6.71
N ARG A 318 -10.13 -1.44 7.49
CA ARG A 318 -8.85 -1.83 8.10
C ARG A 318 -9.00 -2.94 9.14
N GLU A 319 -10.01 -2.87 9.99
CA GLU A 319 -10.32 -3.95 10.93
C GLU A 319 -10.63 -5.26 10.19
N ALA A 320 -11.44 -5.19 9.14
CA ALA A 320 -11.76 -6.37 8.33
C ALA A 320 -10.52 -6.96 7.63
N ASP A 321 -9.62 -6.12 7.12
CA ASP A 321 -8.36 -6.61 6.53
C ASP A 321 -7.49 -7.32 7.57
N LEU A 322 -7.37 -6.79 8.79
CA LEU A 322 -6.67 -7.45 9.88
C LEU A 322 -7.33 -8.78 10.28
N GLN A 323 -8.66 -8.81 10.38
CA GLN A 323 -9.42 -10.05 10.65
C GLN A 323 -9.17 -11.10 9.55
N ARG A 324 -9.14 -10.67 8.28
CA ARG A 324 -8.82 -11.53 7.14
C ARG A 324 -7.39 -12.09 7.23
N GLN A 325 -6.41 -11.25 7.52
CA GLN A 325 -5.00 -11.68 7.70
C GLN A 325 -4.83 -12.66 8.84
N GLN A 326 -5.64 -12.55 9.89
CA GLN A 326 -5.68 -13.49 11.01
C GLN A 326 -6.49 -14.76 10.72
N GLY A 327 -7.05 -14.92 9.52
CA GLY A 327 -7.86 -16.07 9.13
C GLY A 327 -9.31 -16.05 9.66
N HIS A 328 -9.77 -14.91 10.19
CA HIS A 328 -11.14 -14.74 10.72
C HIS A 328 -12.10 -14.26 9.62
N TYR A 329 -12.24 -15.04 8.55
CA TYR A 329 -12.88 -14.61 7.30
C TYR A 329 -14.36 -14.27 7.44
N GLU A 330 -15.13 -15.04 8.25
CA GLU A 330 -16.55 -14.74 8.50
C GLU A 330 -16.73 -13.42 9.25
N GLN A 331 -15.83 -13.13 10.19
CA GLN A 331 -15.84 -11.86 10.93
C GLN A 331 -15.47 -10.71 10.01
N ALA A 332 -14.40 -10.86 9.21
CA ALA A 332 -13.98 -9.90 8.21
C ALA A 332 -15.12 -9.57 7.24
N LEU A 333 -15.79 -10.58 6.69
CA LEU A 333 -16.92 -10.40 5.79
C LEU A 333 -18.10 -9.67 6.47
N SER A 334 -18.39 -9.99 7.74
CA SER A 334 -19.40 -9.27 8.51
C SER A 334 -19.05 -7.80 8.72
N THR A 335 -17.77 -7.51 8.97
CA THR A 335 -17.26 -6.14 9.15
C THR A 335 -17.28 -5.36 7.82
N LEU A 336 -16.90 -5.99 6.72
CA LEU A 336 -16.97 -5.40 5.37
C LEU A 336 -18.42 -5.06 4.98
N LYS A 337 -19.38 -5.93 5.28
CA LYS A 337 -20.82 -5.65 5.05
C LYS A 337 -21.34 -4.44 5.84
N LYS A 338 -20.79 -4.14 7.00
CA LYS A 338 -21.11 -2.88 7.71
C LYS A 338 -20.51 -1.68 6.98
N ALA A 339 -19.26 -1.81 6.49
CA ALA A 339 -18.61 -0.77 5.73
C ALA A 339 -19.32 -0.50 4.39
N SER A 340 -19.77 -1.53 3.66
CA SER A 340 -20.48 -1.40 2.39
C SER A 340 -21.86 -0.73 2.51
N ALA A 341 -22.46 -0.79 3.71
CA ALA A 341 -23.67 -0.04 3.99
C ALA A 341 -23.45 1.48 4.15
N LEU A 342 -22.21 1.91 4.35
CA LEU A 342 -21.82 3.31 4.59
C LEU A 342 -21.20 3.97 3.35
N VAL A 343 -20.48 3.19 2.54
CA VAL A 343 -19.80 3.66 1.34
C VAL A 343 -20.14 2.77 0.15
N SER A 344 -20.46 3.38 -1.00
CA SER A 344 -20.66 2.68 -2.26
C SER A 344 -19.43 2.83 -3.16
N ASP A 345 -19.31 1.93 -4.13
CA ASP A 345 -18.31 1.99 -5.20
C ASP A 345 -16.86 2.06 -4.68
N ASN A 346 -16.56 1.33 -3.60
CA ASN A 346 -15.22 1.24 -3.02
C ASN A 346 -14.54 -0.07 -3.44
N LEU A 347 -13.62 0.03 -4.40
CA LEU A 347 -12.91 -1.13 -4.96
C LEU A 347 -12.07 -1.89 -3.92
N GLU A 348 -11.53 -1.22 -2.91
CA GLU A 348 -10.77 -1.88 -1.84
C GLU A 348 -11.68 -2.76 -0.99
N LEU A 349 -12.87 -2.26 -0.65
CA LEU A 349 -13.86 -2.99 0.10
C LEU A 349 -14.35 -4.22 -0.70
N GLU A 350 -14.77 -4.02 -1.95
CA GLU A 350 -15.25 -5.10 -2.81
C GLU A 350 -14.18 -6.17 -3.04
N TYR A 351 -12.92 -5.77 -3.19
CA TYR A 351 -11.82 -6.71 -3.33
C TYR A 351 -11.58 -7.53 -2.06
N ASN A 352 -11.62 -6.91 -0.88
CA ASN A 352 -11.53 -7.62 0.39
C ASN A 352 -12.71 -8.56 0.62
N GLU A 353 -13.94 -8.20 0.21
CA GLU A 353 -15.08 -9.12 0.21
C GLU A 353 -14.82 -10.34 -0.68
N ALA A 354 -14.32 -10.13 -1.91
CA ALA A 354 -13.97 -11.21 -2.81
C ALA A 354 -12.93 -12.17 -2.23
N LEU A 355 -11.89 -11.62 -1.57
CA LEU A 355 -10.88 -12.43 -0.87
C LEU A 355 -11.45 -13.23 0.30
N CYS A 356 -12.40 -12.66 1.04
CA CYS A 356 -13.08 -13.37 2.13
C CYS A 356 -13.99 -14.48 1.60
N TYR A 357 -14.75 -14.22 0.52
CA TYR A 357 -15.58 -15.24 -0.12
C TYR A 357 -14.74 -16.40 -0.66
N ASP A 358 -13.62 -16.09 -1.31
CA ASP A 358 -12.65 -17.07 -1.79
C ASP A 358 -12.11 -17.93 -0.64
N ALA A 359 -11.63 -17.30 0.43
CA ALA A 359 -11.12 -17.98 1.60
C ALA A 359 -12.15 -18.91 2.29
N LEU A 360 -13.43 -18.56 2.20
CA LEU A 360 -14.55 -19.36 2.72
C LEU A 360 -15.04 -20.45 1.74
N GLY A 361 -14.43 -20.58 0.55
CA GLY A 361 -14.88 -21.49 -0.50
C GLY A 361 -16.20 -21.08 -1.15
N GLN A 362 -16.62 -19.81 -0.97
CA GLN A 362 -17.83 -19.25 -1.57
C GLN A 362 -17.50 -18.68 -2.96
N TYR A 363 -17.01 -19.55 -3.84
CA TYR A 363 -16.44 -19.17 -5.14
C TYR A 363 -17.43 -18.38 -6.01
N ASP A 364 -18.71 -18.76 -6.03
CA ASP A 364 -19.74 -18.05 -6.82
C ASP A 364 -19.89 -16.59 -6.41
N ASP A 365 -19.78 -16.29 -5.11
CA ASP A 365 -19.87 -14.92 -4.58
C ASP A 365 -18.59 -14.15 -4.90
N ALA A 366 -17.41 -14.75 -4.73
CA ALA A 366 -16.13 -14.16 -5.12
C ALA A 366 -16.07 -13.80 -6.61
N ILE A 367 -16.45 -14.75 -7.48
CA ILE A 367 -16.51 -14.57 -8.94
C ILE A 367 -17.47 -13.45 -9.31
N ARG A 368 -18.65 -13.39 -8.69
CA ARG A 368 -19.64 -12.34 -8.93
C ARG A 368 -19.11 -10.97 -8.58
N THR A 369 -18.47 -10.84 -7.42
CA THR A 369 -17.87 -9.58 -6.94
C THR A 369 -16.75 -9.14 -7.89
N LEU A 370 -15.78 -10.00 -8.22
CA LEU A 370 -14.68 -9.68 -9.11
C LEU A 370 -15.15 -9.30 -10.53
N LYS A 371 -16.15 -10.00 -11.08
CA LYS A 371 -16.75 -9.65 -12.37
C LYS A 371 -17.48 -8.29 -12.31
N GLY A 372 -18.13 -7.98 -11.19
CA GLY A 372 -18.72 -6.65 -10.94
C GLY A 372 -17.67 -5.54 -10.99
N MET A 373 -16.57 -5.71 -10.28
CA MET A 373 -15.44 -4.76 -10.28
C MET A 373 -14.83 -4.57 -11.67
N LEU A 374 -14.68 -5.65 -12.44
CA LEU A 374 -14.19 -5.58 -13.82
C LEU A 374 -15.15 -4.84 -14.74
N VAL A 375 -16.45 -4.93 -14.53
CA VAL A 375 -17.45 -4.15 -15.28
C VAL A 375 -17.41 -2.67 -14.86
N ALA A 376 -17.34 -2.39 -13.57
CA ALA A 376 -17.28 -1.02 -13.03
C ALA A 376 -16.02 -0.25 -13.50
N THR A 377 -14.90 -0.96 -13.69
CA THR A 377 -13.63 -0.38 -14.13
C THR A 377 -13.40 -0.48 -15.64
N LEU A 378 -14.44 -0.82 -16.44
CA LEU A 378 -14.31 -0.95 -17.88
C LEU A 378 -14.19 0.42 -18.56
N ALA A 379 -13.06 0.66 -19.25
CA ALA A 379 -12.89 1.84 -20.09
C ALA A 379 -13.62 1.66 -21.44
N PRO A 380 -14.54 2.56 -21.83
CA PRO A 380 -15.32 2.43 -23.06
C PRO A 380 -14.50 2.40 -24.34
N ASP A 381 -13.33 3.02 -24.35
CA ASP A 381 -12.39 3.07 -25.48
C ASP A 381 -11.26 2.02 -25.39
N GLY A 382 -11.28 1.19 -24.35
CA GLY A 382 -10.26 0.17 -24.08
C GLY A 382 -8.91 0.72 -23.66
N LYS A 383 -8.81 2.03 -23.35
CA LYS A 383 -7.57 2.66 -22.90
C LYS A 383 -7.60 2.84 -21.39
N TYR A 384 -6.66 2.23 -20.75
CA TYR A 384 -6.50 2.26 -19.30
C TYR A 384 -5.33 3.14 -18.90
N SER A 385 -5.49 3.95 -17.84
CA SER A 385 -4.38 4.54 -17.13
C SER A 385 -3.49 3.42 -16.54
N ASP A 386 -2.27 3.75 -16.13
CA ASP A 386 -1.39 2.75 -15.50
C ASP A 386 -2.01 2.20 -14.22
N GLN A 387 -2.70 3.04 -13.45
CA GLN A 387 -3.41 2.63 -12.23
C GLN A 387 -4.59 1.70 -12.56
N ASP A 388 -5.43 2.04 -13.52
CA ASP A 388 -6.57 1.20 -13.92
C ASP A 388 -6.10 -0.13 -14.48
N ARG A 389 -5.01 -0.13 -15.26
CA ARG A 389 -4.38 -1.34 -15.76
C ARG A 389 -3.89 -2.23 -14.62
N SER A 390 -3.23 -1.65 -13.62
CA SER A 390 -2.77 -2.38 -12.43
C SER A 390 -3.94 -2.98 -11.64
N ASN A 391 -4.99 -2.21 -11.42
CA ASN A 391 -6.19 -2.69 -10.75
C ASN A 391 -6.85 -3.84 -11.52
N ARG A 392 -7.04 -3.68 -12.83
CA ARG A 392 -7.63 -4.73 -13.67
C ARG A 392 -6.77 -5.99 -13.71
N THR A 393 -5.44 -5.84 -13.73
CA THR A 393 -4.50 -6.95 -13.63
C THR A 393 -4.72 -7.73 -12.34
N LEU A 394 -4.83 -7.04 -11.21
CA LEU A 394 -5.09 -7.64 -9.90
C LEU A 394 -6.43 -8.40 -9.87
N PHE A 395 -7.49 -7.79 -10.41
CA PHE A 395 -8.83 -8.40 -10.41
C PHE A 395 -8.93 -9.61 -11.35
N LEU A 396 -8.31 -9.53 -12.54
CA LEU A 396 -8.27 -10.62 -13.50
C LEU A 396 -7.44 -11.81 -13.01
N ASP A 397 -6.31 -11.52 -12.36
CA ASP A 397 -5.46 -12.53 -11.74
C ASP A 397 -6.22 -13.29 -10.65
N ARG A 398 -6.85 -12.56 -9.71
CA ARG A 398 -7.67 -13.18 -8.67
C ARG A 398 -8.86 -13.94 -9.26
N LEU A 399 -9.52 -13.40 -10.29
CA LEU A 399 -10.62 -14.08 -10.95
C LEU A 399 -10.15 -15.39 -11.58
N GLY A 400 -8.98 -15.41 -12.24
CA GLY A 400 -8.41 -16.62 -12.80
C GLY A 400 -8.13 -17.69 -11.74
N ILE A 401 -7.57 -17.29 -10.61
CA ILE A 401 -7.30 -18.19 -9.47
C ILE A 401 -8.62 -18.78 -8.94
N VAL A 402 -9.61 -17.94 -8.63
CA VAL A 402 -10.89 -18.40 -8.06
C VAL A 402 -11.67 -19.26 -9.03
N GLU A 403 -11.65 -18.96 -10.34
CA GLU A 403 -12.29 -19.81 -11.35
C GLU A 403 -11.59 -21.18 -11.45
N ASN A 404 -10.25 -21.24 -11.30
CA ASN A 404 -9.52 -22.52 -11.22
C ASN A 404 -9.92 -23.31 -9.96
N GLU A 405 -9.95 -22.68 -8.80
CA GLU A 405 -10.35 -23.33 -7.54
C GLU A 405 -11.82 -23.82 -7.58
N ALA A 406 -12.69 -23.11 -8.30
CA ALA A 406 -14.05 -23.53 -8.58
C ALA A 406 -14.17 -24.65 -9.64
N GLY A 407 -13.07 -25.06 -10.28
CA GLY A 407 -13.04 -26.05 -11.36
C GLY A 407 -13.49 -25.51 -12.72
N ASN A 408 -13.58 -24.20 -12.89
CA ASN A 408 -14.06 -23.54 -14.12
C ASN A 408 -12.89 -23.19 -15.05
N THR A 409 -12.10 -24.17 -15.48
CA THR A 409 -10.89 -23.99 -16.31
C THR A 409 -11.09 -23.06 -17.50
N ALA A 410 -12.22 -23.16 -18.22
CA ALA A 410 -12.49 -22.31 -19.37
C ALA A 410 -12.66 -20.83 -19.01
N ALA A 411 -13.25 -20.54 -17.85
CA ALA A 411 -13.43 -19.16 -17.36
C ALA A 411 -12.10 -18.59 -16.83
N ALA A 412 -11.27 -19.40 -16.20
CA ALA A 412 -9.92 -19.02 -15.78
C ALA A 412 -9.05 -18.66 -17.01
N VAL A 413 -9.09 -19.49 -18.06
CA VAL A 413 -8.43 -19.21 -19.34
C VAL A 413 -8.87 -17.87 -19.92
N ASP A 414 -10.18 -17.58 -19.92
CA ASP A 414 -10.71 -16.30 -20.42
C ASP A 414 -10.19 -15.11 -19.56
N ALA A 415 -10.16 -15.23 -18.25
CA ALA A 415 -9.63 -14.18 -17.36
C ALA A 415 -8.16 -13.89 -17.67
N TYR A 416 -7.31 -14.90 -17.79
CA TYR A 416 -5.89 -14.71 -18.11
C TYR A 416 -5.67 -14.21 -19.54
N GLN A 417 -6.51 -14.59 -20.52
CA GLN A 417 -6.46 -14.01 -21.85
C GLN A 417 -6.80 -12.52 -21.86
N GLN A 418 -7.79 -12.09 -21.08
CA GLN A 418 -8.09 -10.68 -20.91
C GLN A 418 -6.90 -9.93 -20.24
N MET A 419 -6.22 -10.56 -19.29
CA MET A 419 -5.05 -10.00 -18.64
C MET A 419 -3.86 -9.85 -19.63
N ILE A 420 -3.64 -10.86 -20.50
CA ILE A 420 -2.65 -10.80 -21.58
C ILE A 420 -2.95 -9.62 -22.53
N ALA A 421 -4.22 -9.38 -22.83
CA ALA A 421 -4.65 -8.30 -23.72
C ALA A 421 -4.37 -6.89 -23.15
N LEU A 422 -4.15 -6.74 -21.84
CA LEU A 422 -3.73 -5.48 -21.22
C LEU A 422 -2.30 -5.07 -21.62
N GLY A 423 -1.49 -6.02 -22.07
CA GLY A 423 -0.12 -5.78 -22.54
C GLY A 423 0.90 -5.56 -21.40
N GLY A 424 2.16 -5.33 -21.76
CA GLY A 424 3.23 -5.05 -20.81
C GLY A 424 3.45 -6.15 -19.78
N GLU A 425 3.64 -5.79 -18.52
CA GLU A 425 3.83 -6.71 -17.40
C GLU A 425 2.60 -7.58 -17.14
N SER A 426 1.39 -7.03 -17.36
CA SER A 426 0.14 -7.80 -17.25
C SER A 426 0.09 -8.98 -18.21
N ALA A 427 0.65 -8.83 -19.43
CA ALA A 427 0.70 -9.91 -20.39
C ALA A 427 1.64 -11.05 -19.95
N ALA A 428 2.76 -10.74 -19.32
CA ALA A 428 3.67 -11.75 -18.77
C ALA A 428 2.97 -12.55 -17.66
N ARG A 429 2.40 -11.86 -16.66
CA ARG A 429 1.66 -12.50 -15.57
C ARG A 429 0.46 -13.31 -16.05
N GLY A 430 -0.33 -12.75 -16.98
CA GLY A 430 -1.46 -13.46 -17.56
C GLY A 430 -1.03 -14.72 -18.32
N SER A 431 0.14 -14.68 -18.96
CA SER A 431 0.71 -15.86 -19.65
C SER A 431 1.11 -16.95 -18.66
N ASP A 432 1.70 -16.59 -17.53
CA ASP A 432 2.07 -17.54 -16.47
C ASP A 432 0.80 -18.19 -15.87
N GLY A 433 -0.21 -17.38 -15.51
CA GLY A 433 -1.48 -17.91 -15.01
C GLY A 433 -2.21 -18.81 -16.03
N LEU A 434 -2.13 -18.46 -17.30
CA LEU A 434 -2.69 -19.30 -18.36
C LEU A 434 -1.96 -20.66 -18.50
N VAL A 435 -0.62 -20.66 -18.40
CA VAL A 435 0.19 -21.89 -18.41
C VAL A 435 -0.16 -22.75 -17.19
N ASP A 436 -0.24 -22.14 -16.00
CA ASP A 436 -0.57 -22.86 -14.77
C ASP A 436 -1.99 -23.45 -14.82
N THR A 437 -2.98 -22.68 -15.34
CA THR A 437 -4.35 -23.19 -15.55
C THR A 437 -4.39 -24.46 -16.42
N TYR A 438 -3.64 -24.48 -17.50
CA TYR A 438 -3.55 -25.69 -18.34
C TYR A 438 -2.77 -26.83 -17.65
N ARG A 439 -1.76 -26.50 -16.84
CA ARG A 439 -1.02 -27.50 -16.05
C ARG A 439 -1.93 -28.14 -14.99
N ASP A 440 -2.72 -27.36 -14.29
CA ASP A 440 -3.68 -27.84 -13.29
C ASP A 440 -4.77 -28.71 -13.91
N ALA A 441 -5.16 -28.40 -15.15
CA ALA A 441 -6.07 -29.20 -15.95
C ALA A 441 -5.39 -30.43 -16.63
N HIS A 442 -4.08 -30.65 -16.41
CA HIS A 442 -3.26 -31.67 -17.04
C HIS A 442 -3.24 -31.61 -18.56
N ASP A 443 -3.57 -30.46 -19.15
CA ASP A 443 -3.43 -30.22 -20.61
C ASP A 443 -2.01 -29.71 -20.91
N TRP A 444 -1.04 -30.63 -20.84
CA TRP A 444 0.37 -30.36 -21.08
C TRP A 444 0.68 -29.79 -22.45
N ALA A 445 -0.15 -30.14 -23.43
CA ALA A 445 0.00 -29.65 -24.81
C ALA A 445 -0.42 -28.16 -24.88
N ALA A 446 -1.55 -27.82 -24.31
CA ALA A 446 -2.01 -26.42 -24.21
C ALA A 446 -1.06 -25.57 -23.37
N ALA A 447 -0.59 -26.07 -22.21
CA ALA A 447 0.39 -25.39 -21.35
C ALA A 447 1.68 -25.07 -22.12
N THR A 448 2.22 -26.06 -22.85
CA THR A 448 3.45 -25.88 -23.64
C THR A 448 3.24 -24.90 -24.79
N LYS A 449 2.07 -24.95 -25.42
CA LYS A 449 1.71 -24.01 -26.50
C LYS A 449 1.58 -22.59 -25.95
N ALA A 450 0.90 -22.40 -24.81
CA ALA A 450 0.74 -21.09 -24.17
C ALA A 450 2.09 -20.49 -23.80
N ALA A 451 2.99 -21.27 -23.19
CA ALA A 451 4.34 -20.83 -22.85
C ALA A 451 5.16 -20.44 -24.10
N ALA A 452 5.05 -21.22 -25.20
CA ALA A 452 5.72 -20.92 -26.46
C ALA A 452 5.18 -19.64 -27.12
N ASP A 453 3.84 -19.47 -27.12
CA ASP A 453 3.19 -18.28 -27.67
C ASP A 453 3.58 -17.03 -26.87
N ALA A 454 3.63 -17.12 -25.53
CA ALA A 454 4.10 -16.06 -24.65
C ALA A 454 5.58 -15.68 -24.91
N ALA A 455 6.45 -16.68 -24.99
CA ALA A 455 7.89 -16.45 -25.28
C ALA A 455 8.11 -15.81 -26.65
N LYS A 456 7.26 -16.12 -27.62
CA LYS A 456 7.27 -15.50 -28.95
C LYS A 456 6.74 -14.06 -28.92
N ALA A 457 5.69 -13.79 -28.14
CA ALA A 457 5.06 -12.47 -28.02
C ALA A 457 5.93 -11.50 -27.20
N LEU A 458 6.68 -12.00 -26.22
CA LEU A 458 7.51 -11.26 -25.28
C LEU A 458 8.97 -11.73 -25.34
N PRO A 459 9.67 -11.59 -26.49
CA PRO A 459 11.00 -12.16 -26.70
C PRO A 459 12.07 -11.58 -25.78
N ASP A 460 11.88 -10.34 -25.32
CA ASP A 460 12.83 -9.62 -24.44
C ASP A 460 12.47 -9.80 -22.94
N ASN A 461 11.34 -10.41 -22.66
CA ASN A 461 10.94 -10.68 -21.28
C ASN A 461 11.64 -11.94 -20.76
N HIS A 462 12.59 -11.71 -19.88
CA HIS A 462 13.46 -12.75 -19.32
C HIS A 462 12.69 -13.85 -18.57
N GLU A 463 11.72 -13.47 -17.73
CA GLU A 463 10.92 -14.38 -16.91
C GLU A 463 10.09 -15.34 -17.78
N VAL A 464 9.43 -14.80 -18.81
CA VAL A 464 8.64 -15.59 -19.77
C VAL A 464 9.52 -16.58 -20.52
N GLN A 465 10.74 -16.20 -20.92
CA GLN A 465 11.68 -17.10 -21.58
C GLN A 465 12.11 -18.25 -20.65
N LEU A 466 12.39 -17.93 -19.38
CA LEU A 466 12.76 -18.93 -18.38
C LEU A 466 11.58 -19.86 -17.99
N ALA A 467 10.36 -19.31 -17.92
CA ALA A 467 9.14 -20.13 -17.74
C ALA A 467 8.95 -21.13 -18.89
N TYR A 468 9.13 -20.68 -20.13
CA TYR A 468 9.08 -21.59 -21.28
C TYR A 468 10.20 -22.64 -21.26
N ALA A 469 11.41 -22.27 -20.82
CA ALA A 469 12.53 -23.23 -20.67
C ALA A 469 12.18 -24.33 -19.66
N ARG A 470 11.58 -23.99 -18.52
CA ARG A 470 11.07 -24.96 -17.52
C ARG A 470 9.99 -25.86 -18.11
N GLN A 471 8.99 -25.28 -18.79
CA GLN A 471 7.91 -26.05 -19.41
C GLN A 471 8.39 -27.06 -20.48
N LEU A 472 9.39 -26.68 -21.28
CA LEU A 472 10.05 -27.60 -22.22
C LEU A 472 10.72 -28.76 -21.50
N SER A 473 11.45 -28.47 -20.42
CA SER A 473 12.18 -29.49 -19.64
C SER A 473 11.22 -30.47 -18.98
N ASP A 474 10.14 -29.99 -18.37
CA ASP A 474 9.09 -30.80 -17.74
C ASP A 474 8.41 -31.75 -18.72
N THR A 475 8.24 -31.32 -19.97
CA THR A 475 7.63 -32.13 -21.04
C THR A 475 8.63 -32.99 -21.81
N GLY A 476 9.80 -33.25 -21.25
CA GLY A 476 10.80 -34.20 -21.77
C GLY A 476 11.78 -33.59 -22.78
N LYS A 477 11.77 -32.28 -23.00
CA LYS A 477 12.71 -31.59 -23.90
C LYS A 477 13.82 -30.90 -23.09
N LEU A 478 14.42 -31.62 -22.14
CA LEU A 478 15.36 -31.11 -21.14
C LEU A 478 16.49 -30.26 -21.76
N GLU A 479 17.20 -30.78 -22.76
CA GLU A 479 18.34 -30.07 -23.36
C GLU A 479 17.90 -28.80 -24.12
N GLN A 480 16.66 -28.79 -24.67
CA GLN A 480 16.13 -27.59 -25.30
C GLN A 480 15.78 -26.51 -24.26
N GLY A 481 15.23 -26.93 -23.13
CA GLY A 481 14.94 -26.01 -22.01
C GLY A 481 16.23 -25.40 -21.44
N ILE A 482 17.25 -26.22 -21.13
CA ILE A 482 18.52 -25.72 -20.64
C ILE A 482 19.16 -24.74 -21.63
N LYS A 483 19.20 -25.09 -22.92
CA LYS A 483 19.75 -24.22 -23.96
C LYS A 483 19.00 -22.89 -24.08
N LEU A 484 17.68 -22.90 -23.92
CA LEU A 484 16.86 -21.69 -23.94
C LEU A 484 17.16 -20.81 -22.73
N ALA A 485 17.29 -21.40 -21.54
CA ALA A 485 17.71 -20.70 -20.33
C ALA A 485 19.11 -20.10 -20.47
N GLU A 486 20.10 -20.88 -20.93
CA GLU A 486 21.47 -20.41 -21.17
C GLU A 486 21.53 -19.23 -22.16
N ALA A 487 20.65 -19.21 -23.18
CA ALA A 487 20.57 -18.13 -24.14
C ALA A 487 20.15 -16.78 -23.49
N GLN A 488 19.63 -16.80 -22.26
CA GLN A 488 19.26 -15.59 -21.52
C GLN A 488 20.45 -14.98 -20.74
N LEU A 489 21.61 -15.63 -20.70
CA LEU A 489 22.81 -15.12 -20.00
C LEU A 489 23.34 -13.85 -20.69
N LYS A 490 23.56 -12.80 -19.90
CA LYS A 490 24.03 -11.48 -20.35
C LYS A 490 25.34 -11.04 -19.67
N ASN A 491 25.96 -11.91 -18.88
CA ASN A 491 27.14 -11.64 -18.06
C ASN A 491 26.92 -10.49 -17.06
N GLY A 492 25.75 -10.48 -16.43
CA GLY A 492 25.31 -9.46 -15.49
C GLY A 492 24.63 -10.03 -14.23
N PRO A 493 24.20 -9.15 -13.31
CA PRO A 493 23.54 -9.59 -12.07
C PRO A 493 22.25 -10.39 -12.31
N GLY A 494 21.53 -10.13 -13.39
CA GLY A 494 20.32 -10.87 -13.79
C GLY A 494 20.57 -12.34 -14.14
N ASP A 495 21.82 -12.74 -14.40
CA ASP A 495 22.19 -14.12 -14.67
C ASP A 495 21.94 -15.04 -13.46
N ARG A 496 21.76 -14.48 -12.25
CA ARG A 496 21.39 -15.23 -11.05
C ARG A 496 20.11 -16.03 -11.28
N GLU A 497 19.09 -15.42 -11.87
CA GLU A 497 17.80 -16.08 -12.16
C GLU A 497 17.90 -17.15 -13.23
N VAL A 498 18.77 -16.93 -14.22
CA VAL A 498 19.05 -17.94 -15.25
C VAL A 498 19.69 -19.18 -14.63
N TYR A 499 20.75 -19.00 -13.83
CA TYR A 499 21.41 -20.13 -13.16
C TYR A 499 20.49 -20.80 -12.15
N PHE A 500 19.61 -20.04 -11.49
CA PHE A 500 18.58 -20.61 -10.62
C PHE A 500 17.61 -21.49 -11.41
N THR A 501 17.13 -21.02 -12.55
CA THR A 501 16.24 -21.79 -13.44
C THR A 501 16.92 -23.05 -13.98
N ILE A 502 18.21 -22.96 -14.36
CA ILE A 502 18.98 -24.14 -14.78
C ILE A 502 19.10 -25.14 -13.62
N ALA A 503 19.40 -24.64 -12.41
CA ALA A 503 19.46 -25.49 -11.23
C ALA A 503 18.13 -26.20 -10.94
N ASP A 504 17.01 -25.48 -11.04
CA ASP A 504 15.67 -26.05 -10.86
C ASP A 504 15.35 -27.12 -11.89
N ILE A 505 15.65 -26.87 -13.15
CA ILE A 505 15.50 -27.84 -14.24
C ILE A 505 16.34 -29.11 -13.93
N ASP A 506 17.59 -28.95 -13.51
CA ASP A 506 18.50 -30.06 -13.19
C ASP A 506 18.04 -30.83 -11.93
N VAL A 507 17.52 -30.13 -10.90
CA VAL A 507 16.93 -30.77 -9.72
C VAL A 507 15.73 -31.63 -10.10
N ARG A 508 14.82 -31.10 -10.91
CA ARG A 508 13.62 -31.82 -11.40
C ARG A 508 14.02 -33.05 -12.25
N ALA A 509 15.09 -32.93 -13.00
CA ALA A 509 15.67 -34.03 -13.78
C ALA A 509 16.58 -34.96 -12.95
N LYS A 510 16.70 -34.76 -11.63
CA LYS A 510 17.60 -35.50 -10.70
C LYS A 510 19.08 -35.46 -11.11
N ARG A 511 19.50 -34.40 -11.83
CA ARG A 511 20.90 -34.14 -12.21
C ARG A 511 21.64 -33.37 -11.12
N TRP A 512 21.75 -33.96 -9.92
CA TRP A 512 22.20 -33.31 -8.69
C TRP A 512 23.53 -32.57 -8.80
N LYS A 513 24.49 -33.14 -9.59
CA LYS A 513 25.82 -32.50 -9.77
C LYS A 513 25.73 -31.22 -10.58
N ASP A 514 24.95 -31.22 -11.66
CA ASP A 514 24.79 -30.07 -12.54
C ASP A 514 24.00 -28.99 -11.80
N ALA A 515 22.95 -29.38 -11.06
CA ALA A 515 22.21 -28.49 -10.17
C ALA A 515 23.12 -27.79 -9.14
N SER A 516 24.05 -28.56 -8.50
CA SER A 516 25.00 -27.97 -7.55
C SER A 516 25.91 -26.93 -8.20
N VAL A 517 26.42 -27.19 -9.41
CA VAL A 517 27.26 -26.25 -10.16
C VAL A 517 26.50 -24.97 -10.50
N ALA A 518 25.23 -25.09 -10.89
CA ALA A 518 24.38 -23.94 -11.15
C ALA A 518 24.09 -23.13 -9.88
N LEU A 519 23.80 -23.79 -8.75
CA LEU A 519 23.61 -23.14 -7.45
C LEU A 519 24.86 -22.42 -6.93
N ASP A 520 26.08 -22.94 -7.23
CA ASP A 520 27.33 -22.23 -6.90
C ASP A 520 27.45 -20.91 -7.69
N LYS A 521 26.93 -20.87 -8.94
CA LYS A 521 26.84 -19.64 -9.71
C LYS A 521 25.80 -18.66 -9.13
N VAL A 522 24.66 -19.21 -8.69
CA VAL A 522 23.64 -18.41 -7.97
C VAL A 522 24.26 -17.77 -6.72
N GLU A 523 25.03 -18.52 -5.93
CA GLU A 523 25.68 -18.01 -4.72
C GLU A 523 26.65 -16.86 -5.03
N ALA A 524 27.48 -17.03 -6.05
CA ALA A 524 28.45 -16.02 -6.46
C ALA A 524 27.79 -14.70 -6.91
N LEU A 525 26.54 -14.76 -7.41
CA LEU A 525 25.76 -13.61 -7.87
C LEU A 525 24.80 -13.07 -6.80
N SER A 526 24.58 -13.78 -5.69
CA SER A 526 23.69 -13.38 -4.59
C SER A 526 24.38 -12.37 -3.69
N THR A 527 24.13 -11.09 -3.91
CA THR A 527 24.74 -10.00 -3.12
C THR A 527 23.87 -9.55 -1.96
N LYS A 528 22.54 -9.68 -2.10
CA LYS A 528 21.56 -9.25 -1.09
C LYS A 528 21.32 -10.37 -0.06
N PRO A 529 21.03 -10.01 1.20
CA PRO A 529 20.69 -10.99 2.23
C PRO A 529 19.51 -11.90 1.83
N GLU A 530 18.47 -11.32 1.23
CA GLU A 530 17.26 -12.04 0.83
C GLU A 530 17.57 -13.11 -0.22
N ASP A 531 18.44 -12.79 -1.20
CA ASP A 531 18.88 -13.72 -2.23
C ASP A 531 19.64 -14.91 -1.62
N LYS A 532 20.45 -14.66 -0.58
CA LYS A 532 21.18 -15.71 0.13
C LYS A 532 20.28 -16.57 1.00
N ALA A 533 19.30 -15.95 1.69
CA ALA A 533 18.33 -16.69 2.47
C ALA A 533 17.56 -17.66 1.57
N PHE A 534 17.08 -17.17 0.42
CA PHE A 534 16.40 -18.01 -0.57
C PHE A 534 17.28 -19.13 -1.15
N LEU A 535 18.54 -18.83 -1.45
CA LEU A 535 19.49 -19.86 -1.91
C LEU A 535 19.67 -20.98 -0.88
N TYR A 536 19.86 -20.62 0.40
CA TYR A 536 20.03 -21.62 1.47
C TYR A 536 18.74 -22.41 1.69
N TYR A 537 17.58 -21.78 1.62
CA TYR A 537 16.29 -22.46 1.58
C TYR A 537 16.26 -23.53 0.47
N TYR A 538 16.58 -23.13 -0.77
CA TYR A 538 16.53 -24.02 -1.91
C TYR A 538 17.55 -25.16 -1.81
N ARG A 539 18.77 -24.87 -1.37
CA ARG A 539 19.78 -25.93 -1.11
C ARG A 539 19.32 -26.91 -0.03
N GLY A 540 18.62 -26.42 0.99
CA GLY A 540 18.01 -27.25 2.01
C GLY A 540 16.98 -28.21 1.42
N SER A 541 16.05 -27.72 0.61
CA SER A 541 15.04 -28.54 -0.07
C SER A 541 15.67 -29.53 -1.06
N VAL A 542 16.72 -29.13 -1.78
CA VAL A 542 17.47 -30.04 -2.68
C VAL A 542 18.18 -31.15 -1.90
N ALA A 543 18.77 -30.85 -0.74
CA ALA A 543 19.40 -31.82 0.11
C ALA A 543 18.39 -32.80 0.75
N GLU A 544 17.23 -32.28 1.17
CA GLU A 544 16.11 -33.07 1.68
C GLU A 544 15.62 -34.10 0.64
N ARG A 545 15.39 -33.66 -0.62
CA ARG A 545 15.03 -34.56 -1.73
C ARG A 545 16.02 -35.66 -1.99
N GLN A 546 17.30 -35.42 -1.72
CA GLN A 546 18.38 -36.43 -1.77
C GLN A 546 18.47 -37.27 -0.51
N LYS A 547 17.61 -37.05 0.49
CA LYS A 547 17.61 -37.66 1.82
C LYS A 547 18.93 -37.36 2.62
N LEU A 548 19.61 -36.25 2.28
CA LEU A 548 20.81 -35.75 2.97
C LEU A 548 20.37 -34.80 4.11
N PHE A 549 19.63 -35.35 5.05
CA PHE A 549 18.90 -34.58 6.07
C PHE A 549 19.79 -33.70 6.97
N ASP A 550 20.97 -34.13 7.32
CA ASP A 550 21.91 -33.33 8.12
C ASP A 550 22.39 -32.09 7.34
N GLN A 551 22.59 -32.25 6.04
CA GLN A 551 22.94 -31.15 5.16
C GLN A 551 21.75 -30.22 4.96
N ALA A 552 20.53 -30.75 4.76
CA ALA A 552 19.31 -29.97 4.67
C ALA A 552 19.12 -29.09 5.91
N GLU A 553 19.26 -29.65 7.10
CA GLU A 553 19.16 -28.91 8.36
C GLU A 553 20.18 -27.78 8.46
N VAL A 554 21.44 -28.00 8.02
CA VAL A 554 22.47 -26.95 8.02
C VAL A 554 22.06 -25.78 7.09
N GLU A 555 21.59 -26.12 5.91
CA GLU A 555 21.22 -25.08 4.94
C GLU A 555 19.96 -24.32 5.39
N PHE A 556 18.92 -24.98 5.89
CA PHE A 556 17.73 -24.31 6.45
C PHE A 556 18.10 -23.38 7.61
N LYS A 557 18.99 -23.80 8.52
CA LYS A 557 19.47 -22.96 9.62
C LYS A 557 20.25 -21.73 9.15
N LYS A 558 21.04 -21.84 8.08
CA LYS A 558 21.71 -20.69 7.47
C LYS A 558 20.68 -19.69 6.91
N GLY A 559 19.62 -20.19 6.27
CA GLY A 559 18.52 -19.36 5.79
C GLY A 559 17.82 -18.61 6.92
N LEU A 560 17.42 -19.32 7.99
CA LEU A 560 16.78 -18.73 9.18
C LEU A 560 17.70 -17.77 9.96
N LEU A 561 19.01 -17.89 9.85
CA LEU A 561 19.94 -16.93 10.46
C LEU A 561 19.87 -15.57 9.75
N ILE A 562 19.56 -15.56 8.47
CA ILE A 562 19.43 -14.34 7.65
C ILE A 562 18.01 -13.82 7.72
N ASP A 563 17.02 -14.70 7.54
CA ASP A 563 15.60 -14.40 7.62
C ASP A 563 14.91 -15.27 8.68
N PRO A 564 14.86 -14.81 9.94
CA PRO A 564 14.29 -15.56 11.05
C PRO A 564 12.77 -15.75 10.97
N GLN A 565 12.10 -15.05 10.05
CA GLN A 565 10.64 -15.10 9.85
C GLN A 565 10.24 -15.78 8.54
N SER A 566 11.16 -16.45 7.87
CA SER A 566 10.88 -17.16 6.62
C SER A 566 9.87 -18.29 6.79
N ALA A 567 8.63 -18.04 6.42
CA ALA A 567 7.55 -19.03 6.49
C ALA A 567 7.86 -20.27 5.64
N ALA A 568 8.49 -20.11 4.48
CA ALA A 568 8.86 -21.21 3.61
C ALA A 568 9.90 -22.14 4.29
N ILE A 569 10.92 -21.58 4.94
CA ILE A 569 11.91 -22.38 5.67
C ILE A 569 11.30 -23.04 6.90
N ASP A 570 10.48 -22.29 7.68
CA ASP A 570 9.78 -22.85 8.84
C ASP A 570 8.85 -24.02 8.40
N ASN A 571 8.19 -23.92 7.24
CA ASN A 571 7.39 -25.01 6.70
C ASN A 571 8.23 -26.23 6.29
N ASP A 572 9.17 -26.07 5.37
CA ASP A 572 9.89 -27.20 4.77
C ASP A 572 10.79 -27.89 5.79
N TYR A 573 11.48 -27.12 6.63
CA TYR A 573 12.27 -27.69 7.71
C TYR A 573 11.39 -28.40 8.75
N GLY A 574 10.26 -27.79 9.13
CA GLY A 574 9.29 -28.41 10.02
C GLY A 574 8.70 -29.69 9.42
N TYR A 575 8.34 -29.68 8.13
CA TYR A 575 7.86 -30.87 7.41
C TYR A 575 8.90 -31.99 7.37
N MET A 576 10.16 -31.68 7.05
CA MET A 576 11.26 -32.64 7.07
C MET A 576 11.42 -33.32 8.44
N LEU A 577 11.30 -32.54 9.53
CA LEU A 577 11.36 -33.09 10.90
C LEU A 577 10.14 -33.98 11.19
N ALA A 578 8.96 -33.53 10.82
CA ALA A 578 7.70 -34.24 11.03
C ALA A 578 7.68 -35.56 10.25
N ASP A 579 8.08 -35.55 8.97
CA ASP A 579 8.06 -36.75 8.14
C ASP A 579 9.03 -37.83 8.67
N ARG A 580 10.18 -37.41 9.18
CA ARG A 580 11.14 -38.29 9.86
C ARG A 580 10.67 -38.73 11.25
N GLY A 581 9.62 -38.18 11.82
CA GLY A 581 9.13 -38.48 13.15
C GLY A 581 10.05 -38.01 14.28
N VAL A 582 10.90 -36.99 14.04
CA VAL A 582 11.85 -36.46 15.03
C VAL A 582 11.48 -35.01 15.40
N ARG A 583 11.71 -34.67 16.66
CA ARG A 583 11.46 -33.29 17.18
C ARG A 583 10.04 -32.75 16.81
N LEU A 584 9.02 -33.59 16.95
CA LEU A 584 7.67 -33.31 16.46
C LEU A 584 7.05 -32.03 17.04
N ASP A 585 7.35 -31.70 18.30
CA ASP A 585 6.84 -30.44 18.90
C ASP A 585 7.47 -29.20 18.27
N GLU A 586 8.77 -29.27 17.94
CA GLU A 586 9.48 -28.23 17.22
C GLU A 586 8.93 -28.10 15.78
N ALA A 587 8.73 -29.21 15.09
CA ALA A 587 8.13 -29.26 13.76
C ALA A 587 6.76 -28.57 13.73
N VAL A 588 5.87 -28.92 14.64
CA VAL A 588 4.55 -28.28 14.76
C VAL A 588 4.67 -26.78 15.05
N ALA A 589 5.60 -26.37 15.94
CA ALA A 589 5.79 -24.96 16.25
C ALA A 589 6.28 -24.15 15.03
N MET A 590 7.19 -24.70 14.23
CA MET A 590 7.69 -24.08 13.00
C MET A 590 6.59 -23.97 11.95
N ILE A 591 5.91 -25.07 11.64
CA ILE A 591 4.86 -25.05 10.61
C ILE A 591 3.68 -24.14 11.00
N LYS A 592 3.35 -24.05 12.31
CA LYS A 592 2.36 -23.09 12.79
C LYS A 592 2.71 -21.65 12.50
N LYS A 593 3.97 -21.25 12.56
CA LYS A 593 4.39 -19.91 12.16
C LYS A 593 4.13 -19.69 10.66
N ALA A 594 4.43 -20.68 9.82
CA ALA A 594 4.14 -20.61 8.40
C ALA A 594 2.64 -20.49 8.13
N VAL A 595 1.81 -21.28 8.79
CA VAL A 595 0.33 -21.18 8.70
C VAL A 595 -0.18 -19.84 9.23
N THR A 596 0.44 -19.27 10.28
CA THR A 596 0.05 -17.94 10.78
C THR A 596 0.39 -16.85 9.77
N PHE A 597 1.50 -16.99 9.04
CA PHE A 597 1.90 -16.06 7.98
C PHE A 597 0.95 -16.11 6.78
N ASP A 598 0.57 -17.33 6.35
CA ASP A 598 -0.40 -17.53 5.26
C ASP A 598 -1.39 -18.66 5.61
N PRO A 599 -2.51 -18.32 6.23
CA PRO A 599 -3.50 -19.30 6.70
C PRO A 599 -4.23 -20.06 5.58
N GLN A 600 -4.13 -19.60 4.33
CA GLN A 600 -4.76 -20.22 3.16
C GLN A 600 -3.80 -21.04 2.30
N ASN A 601 -2.53 -21.10 2.66
CA ASN A 601 -1.54 -21.85 1.93
C ASN A 601 -1.77 -23.36 2.11
N GLY A 602 -2.23 -24.02 1.04
CA GLY A 602 -2.55 -25.44 1.07
C GLY A 602 -1.39 -26.31 1.50
N ALA A 603 -0.16 -25.98 1.07
CA ALA A 603 1.04 -26.73 1.43
C ALA A 603 1.41 -26.58 2.91
N TYR A 604 1.21 -25.38 3.50
CA TYR A 604 1.45 -25.19 4.93
C TYR A 604 0.40 -25.92 5.78
N LEU A 605 -0.85 -25.94 5.29
CA LEU A 605 -1.96 -26.68 5.93
C LEU A 605 -1.71 -28.20 5.89
N ASP A 606 -1.28 -28.75 4.74
CA ASP A 606 -0.88 -30.16 4.57
C ASP A 606 0.30 -30.51 5.51
N SER A 607 1.35 -29.71 5.52
CA SER A 607 2.50 -29.91 6.39
C SER A 607 2.11 -29.95 7.87
N LEU A 608 1.21 -29.02 8.29
CA LEU A 608 0.71 -29.00 9.67
C LEU A 608 -0.14 -30.24 9.99
N ALA A 609 -1.00 -30.62 9.07
CA ALA A 609 -1.80 -31.84 9.21
C ALA A 609 -0.92 -33.07 9.31
N TRP A 610 0.10 -33.18 8.46
CA TRP A 610 1.07 -34.27 8.52
C TRP A 610 1.84 -34.33 9.85
N ALA A 611 2.28 -33.17 10.36
CA ALA A 611 2.94 -33.09 11.66
C ALA A 611 2.01 -33.54 12.81
N TYR A 612 0.73 -33.15 12.81
CA TYR A 612 -0.26 -33.66 13.77
C TYR A 612 -0.52 -35.15 13.60
N TYR A 613 -0.58 -35.65 12.36
CA TYR A 613 -0.69 -37.08 12.09
C TYR A 613 0.47 -37.86 12.72
N LYS A 614 1.71 -37.40 12.54
CA LYS A 614 2.91 -38.02 13.15
C LYS A 614 2.92 -37.94 14.68
N GLN A 615 2.28 -36.92 15.27
CA GLN A 615 2.05 -36.84 16.73
C GLN A 615 0.90 -37.75 17.20
N GLY A 616 0.14 -38.40 16.31
CA GLY A 616 -1.03 -39.20 16.63
C GLY A 616 -2.30 -38.38 16.92
N GLN A 617 -2.31 -37.08 16.63
CA GLN A 617 -3.45 -36.17 16.83
C GLN A 617 -4.36 -36.18 15.60
N TYR A 618 -4.94 -37.34 15.29
CA TYR A 618 -5.64 -37.58 14.02
C TYR A 618 -6.85 -36.65 13.75
N ALA A 619 -7.53 -36.18 14.79
CA ALA A 619 -8.68 -35.25 14.63
C ALA A 619 -8.21 -33.87 14.13
N LEU A 620 -7.10 -33.35 14.66
CA LEU A 620 -6.50 -32.11 14.17
C LEU A 620 -5.91 -32.29 12.78
N ALA A 621 -5.21 -33.41 12.55
CA ALA A 621 -4.68 -33.73 11.24
C ALA A 621 -5.79 -33.73 10.18
N GLU A 622 -6.95 -34.36 10.43
CA GLU A 622 -8.07 -34.39 9.51
C GLU A 622 -8.63 -32.97 9.23
N ASP A 623 -8.75 -32.13 10.26
CA ASP A 623 -9.27 -30.76 10.08
C ASP A 623 -8.38 -29.92 9.16
N TYR A 624 -7.07 -29.93 9.40
CA TYR A 624 -6.13 -29.18 8.55
C TYR A 624 -5.97 -29.78 7.16
N GLU A 625 -5.95 -31.12 7.04
CA GLU A 625 -5.79 -31.79 5.77
C GLU A 625 -6.98 -31.56 4.83
N ARG A 626 -8.20 -31.54 5.37
CA ARG A 626 -9.39 -31.19 4.58
C ARG A 626 -9.34 -29.76 4.04
N LYS A 627 -8.74 -28.83 4.80
CA LYS A 627 -8.49 -27.47 4.33
C LYS A 627 -7.43 -27.45 3.24
N ALA A 628 -6.38 -28.25 3.38
CA ALA A 628 -5.35 -28.41 2.36
C ALA A 628 -5.92 -28.97 1.04
N VAL A 629 -6.71 -30.04 1.13
CA VAL A 629 -7.39 -30.64 -0.05
C VAL A 629 -8.35 -29.65 -0.72
N ALA A 630 -9.02 -28.78 0.04
CA ALA A 630 -9.87 -27.74 -0.55
C ALA A 630 -9.09 -26.75 -1.42
N ARG A 631 -7.78 -26.59 -1.17
CA ARG A 631 -6.89 -25.70 -1.94
C ARG A 631 -6.02 -26.43 -2.97
N MET A 632 -5.73 -27.71 -2.74
CA MET A 632 -4.79 -28.51 -3.51
C MET A 632 -5.41 -29.89 -3.86
N GLY A 633 -6.67 -29.90 -4.24
CA GLY A 633 -7.44 -31.14 -4.46
C GLY A 633 -6.95 -32.02 -5.61
N THR A 634 -6.05 -31.52 -6.45
CA THR A 634 -5.39 -32.23 -7.55
C THR A 634 -3.94 -32.65 -7.20
N ASP A 635 -3.44 -32.30 -6.01
CA ASP A 635 -2.11 -32.75 -5.59
C ASP A 635 -2.18 -34.21 -5.06
N PRO A 636 -1.51 -35.15 -5.72
CA PRO A 636 -1.58 -36.54 -5.33
C PRO A 636 -0.97 -36.85 -3.95
N ALA A 637 0.00 -36.04 -3.47
CA ALA A 637 0.60 -36.25 -2.15
C ALA A 637 -0.36 -35.81 -1.05
N VAL A 638 -1.06 -34.68 -1.22
CA VAL A 638 -2.08 -34.19 -0.30
C VAL A 638 -3.24 -35.18 -0.19
N LEU A 639 -3.67 -35.75 -1.32
CA LEU A 639 -4.69 -36.81 -1.34
C LEU A 639 -4.20 -38.09 -0.63
N ASP A 640 -2.92 -38.45 -0.79
CA ASP A 640 -2.32 -39.59 -0.06
C ASP A 640 -2.31 -39.36 1.46
N HIS A 641 -1.90 -38.15 1.90
CA HIS A 641 -1.90 -37.79 3.33
C HIS A 641 -3.30 -37.87 3.94
N LEU A 642 -4.35 -37.36 3.24
CA LEU A 642 -5.73 -37.47 3.71
C LEU A 642 -6.16 -38.95 3.79
N GLY A 643 -5.78 -39.78 2.82
CA GLY A 643 -6.00 -41.21 2.85
C GLY A 643 -5.37 -41.90 4.07
N GLU A 644 -4.13 -41.55 4.41
CA GLU A 644 -3.42 -42.06 5.60
C GLU A 644 -4.14 -41.65 6.91
N ILE A 645 -4.52 -40.39 6.99
CA ILE A 645 -5.23 -39.82 8.17
C ILE A 645 -6.58 -40.55 8.35
N TYR A 646 -7.34 -40.76 7.29
CA TYR A 646 -8.60 -41.51 7.34
C TYR A 646 -8.39 -42.96 7.75
N ALA A 647 -7.38 -43.62 7.20
CA ALA A 647 -7.08 -45.00 7.54
C ALA A 647 -6.72 -45.17 9.02
N LYS A 648 -5.94 -44.27 9.59
CA LYS A 648 -5.58 -44.26 11.04
C LYS A 648 -6.74 -43.87 11.92
N SER A 649 -7.66 -43.05 11.44
CA SER A 649 -8.90 -42.65 12.11
C SER A 649 -10.00 -43.76 12.04
N GLY A 650 -9.72 -44.88 11.39
CA GLY A 650 -10.68 -45.98 11.20
C GLY A 650 -11.73 -45.75 10.11
N LYS A 651 -11.58 -44.69 9.30
CA LYS A 651 -12.46 -44.31 8.19
C LYS A 651 -12.02 -44.97 6.88
N LEU A 652 -11.90 -46.30 6.85
CA LEU A 652 -11.23 -47.04 5.78
C LEU A 652 -11.86 -46.81 4.39
N GLN A 653 -13.20 -46.67 4.30
CA GLN A 653 -13.87 -46.39 3.02
C GLN A 653 -13.44 -45.03 2.44
N MET A 654 -13.32 -44.01 3.28
CA MET A 654 -12.87 -42.68 2.87
C MET A 654 -11.40 -42.72 2.44
N ALA A 655 -10.55 -43.45 3.17
CA ALA A 655 -9.16 -43.64 2.78
C ALA A 655 -9.00 -44.26 1.37
N VAL A 656 -9.81 -45.29 1.07
CA VAL A 656 -9.85 -45.90 -0.28
C VAL A 656 -10.21 -44.86 -1.33
N THR A 657 -11.17 -44.02 -1.05
CA THR A 657 -11.59 -42.97 -2.00
C THR A 657 -10.47 -41.97 -2.29
N GLU A 658 -9.77 -41.48 -1.25
CA GLU A 658 -8.72 -40.48 -1.47
C GLU A 658 -7.48 -41.10 -2.14
N TRP A 659 -7.07 -42.33 -1.74
CA TRP A 659 -5.99 -43.01 -2.47
C TRP A 659 -6.34 -43.36 -3.92
N GLN A 660 -7.62 -43.59 -4.25
CA GLN A 660 -8.03 -43.76 -5.66
C GLN A 660 -7.86 -42.46 -6.45
N LYS A 661 -8.20 -41.31 -5.86
CA LYS A 661 -7.96 -40.01 -6.48
C LYS A 661 -6.46 -39.76 -6.65
N SER A 662 -5.65 -39.95 -5.59
CA SER A 662 -4.21 -39.79 -5.63
C SER A 662 -3.55 -40.60 -6.75
N VAL A 663 -3.91 -41.88 -6.90
CA VAL A 663 -3.41 -42.73 -8.00
C VAL A 663 -3.86 -42.20 -9.37
N ALA A 664 -5.08 -41.69 -9.49
CA ALA A 664 -5.58 -41.13 -10.75
C ALA A 664 -4.82 -39.83 -11.12
N GLU A 665 -4.53 -38.98 -10.17
CA GLU A 665 -3.75 -37.75 -10.37
C GLU A 665 -2.29 -38.06 -10.78
N TYR A 666 -1.64 -39.00 -10.09
CA TYR A 666 -0.30 -39.48 -10.51
C TYR A 666 -0.26 -40.02 -11.95
N ALA A 667 -1.34 -40.66 -12.43
CA ALA A 667 -1.40 -41.19 -13.77
C ALA A 667 -1.42 -40.13 -14.86
N THR A 668 -1.82 -38.91 -14.53
CA THR A 668 -1.87 -37.75 -15.43
C THR A 668 -0.74 -36.75 -15.21
N SER A 669 0.01 -36.88 -14.13
CA SER A 669 1.14 -36.01 -13.79
C SER A 669 2.32 -36.18 -14.73
N LEU A 670 3.13 -35.14 -14.87
CA LEU A 670 4.40 -35.20 -15.61
C LEU A 670 5.45 -36.07 -14.88
N PRO A 671 6.39 -36.69 -15.61
CA PRO A 671 7.42 -37.54 -15.02
C PRO A 671 8.22 -36.92 -13.85
N PRO A 672 8.56 -35.62 -13.86
CA PRO A 672 9.23 -34.98 -12.72
C PRO A 672 8.36 -34.89 -11.46
N GLU A 673 7.04 -35.00 -11.60
CA GLU A 673 6.03 -34.85 -10.53
C GLU A 673 5.53 -36.21 -10.00
N ALA A 674 5.67 -37.25 -10.80
CA ALA A 674 5.24 -38.61 -10.49
C ALA A 674 6.45 -39.52 -10.22
N ASP A 675 7.04 -39.43 -8.99
CA ASP A 675 8.11 -40.37 -8.61
C ASP A 675 7.57 -41.80 -8.56
N PRO A 676 8.14 -42.72 -9.33
CA PRO A 676 7.69 -44.14 -9.36
C PRO A 676 7.63 -44.81 -7.98
N GLU A 677 8.50 -44.41 -7.04
CA GLU A 677 8.48 -44.95 -5.67
C GLU A 677 7.24 -44.48 -4.92
N ASP A 678 6.86 -43.23 -5.05
CA ASP A 678 5.69 -42.66 -4.36
C ASP A 678 4.40 -43.19 -4.97
N VAL A 679 4.31 -43.27 -6.28
CA VAL A 679 3.18 -43.92 -6.99
C VAL A 679 2.99 -45.36 -6.48
N ALA A 680 4.06 -46.16 -6.42
CA ALA A 680 4.00 -47.54 -5.96
C ALA A 680 3.56 -47.63 -4.48
N LYS A 681 4.00 -46.71 -3.62
CA LYS A 681 3.57 -46.67 -2.20
C LYS A 681 2.06 -46.45 -2.09
N VAL A 682 1.51 -45.47 -2.81
CA VAL A 682 0.08 -45.17 -2.77
C VAL A 682 -0.75 -46.32 -3.33
N GLN A 683 -0.32 -46.90 -4.43
CA GLN A 683 -0.96 -48.10 -5.00
C GLN A 683 -0.99 -49.25 -3.99
N HIS A 684 0.11 -49.51 -3.27
CA HIS A 684 0.17 -50.55 -2.25
C HIS A 684 -0.78 -50.26 -1.06
N LYS A 685 -0.86 -49.01 -0.61
CA LYS A 685 -1.79 -48.57 0.45
C LYS A 685 -3.25 -48.81 0.00
N LEU A 686 -3.59 -48.39 -1.22
CA LEU A 686 -4.91 -48.55 -1.79
C LEU A 686 -5.31 -50.05 -1.85
N GLU A 687 -4.45 -50.90 -2.38
CA GLU A 687 -4.73 -52.34 -2.48
C GLU A 687 -4.89 -53.00 -1.11
N GLY A 688 -3.98 -52.69 -0.16
CA GLY A 688 -4.08 -53.17 1.20
C GLY A 688 -5.36 -52.73 1.91
N ALA A 689 -5.82 -51.49 1.66
CA ALA A 689 -7.07 -50.98 2.23
C ALA A 689 -8.29 -51.67 1.62
N ARG A 690 -8.31 -51.90 0.32
CA ARG A 690 -9.38 -52.64 -0.38
C ARG A 690 -9.54 -54.05 0.15
N VAL A 691 -8.43 -54.77 0.35
CA VAL A 691 -8.46 -56.12 0.95
C VAL A 691 -9.05 -56.12 2.35
N LYS A 692 -8.57 -55.16 3.20
CA LYS A 692 -9.16 -55.02 4.57
C LYS A 692 -10.62 -54.70 4.55
N LEU A 693 -11.08 -53.81 3.65
CA LEU A 693 -12.49 -53.42 3.54
C LEU A 693 -13.35 -54.61 3.06
N ALA A 694 -12.84 -55.38 2.11
CA ALA A 694 -13.52 -56.59 1.65
C ALA A 694 -13.72 -57.62 2.78
N HIS A 695 -12.67 -57.82 3.62
CA HIS A 695 -12.75 -58.70 4.79
C HIS A 695 -13.76 -58.19 5.82
N LEU A 696 -13.81 -56.88 6.07
CA LEU A 696 -14.80 -56.28 7.00
C LEU A 696 -16.23 -56.48 6.51
N ASN A 697 -16.46 -56.32 5.20
CA ASN A 697 -17.76 -56.47 4.57
C ASN A 697 -18.20 -57.94 4.45
N ALA A 698 -17.24 -58.89 4.38
CA ALA A 698 -17.49 -60.31 4.34
C ALA A 698 -17.69 -60.98 5.71
N ALA A 699 -17.35 -60.34 6.81
CA ALA A 699 -17.56 -60.82 8.16
C ALA A 699 -19.07 -60.75 8.47
N PRO A 700 -19.76 -61.89 8.73
CA PRO A 700 -21.17 -61.84 9.13
C PRO A 700 -21.30 -61.06 10.42
N GLY A 701 -22.23 -60.07 10.42
CA GLY A 701 -22.48 -59.19 11.55
C GLY A 701 -22.60 -59.96 12.88
N LYS A 702 -21.73 -59.59 13.84
CA LYS A 702 -21.90 -60.00 15.24
C LYS A 702 -22.86 -59.07 15.95
#